data_93748ac3ae30d1bbf2f213441bfd9069
#
_entry.id   93748ac3ae30d1bbf2f213441bfd9069
#
_cell.length_a   1.000
_cell.length_b   1.000
_cell.length_c   1.000
_cell.angle_alpha   90.00
_cell.angle_beta   90.00
_cell.angle_gamma   90.00
#
_symmetry.space_group_name_H-M   'P 1'
#
loop_
_entity.id
_entity.type
_entity.pdbx_description
1 polymer ?
#
loop_
_entity_poly.entity_id
_entity_poly.type
_entity_poly.pdbx_seq_one_letter_code
_entity_poly.pdbx_strand_id
1 'polypeptide(L)'
;MVAGAAALILPSTVQAAPTAQAAEVPHAAGFTANLTWNTNLPDGGNPIALSSPNVANLDGQPAVVVGDRAGKVYAYHLSNGSGVAGWPYNAGAPVDSSPSVAPISPNGTDSVFVGDGGTTAPTSGGYQGITNTGGDQWFVQETNPGTDPTPHSAIAASLTVGSYAGGYGVEAGSLGQNTYALGAGNGAVLAGFPWFQADSVFSTAAVADLYADGNNELISGGDSSAGLAYNTNYVNGGSIRILSSAGNAGQPEPNGGLLCQYNINQNIDRSSPAVGQFLAGGGVGIVIGDGSFYSGASDSNKVFAINTGCGLAWSAQLNGITADSPALANVTGNGQLDVVEGTQASTVYVLNGTNGATVWSAPTSGQVIGSPVTADLTGGGYQDVIVPTTNGIDIFDGKSGAEVATLGTNYGFQSAPLVTDDPNGHIGITGAGYVSVGGTATGYIGHWEIDNTSGSGASVNETGAWPQFHHDPQLTGDAGTPAPTLQVPCNAPGGGPNGYLLSASDGGIFNYGNIPFCGSTGSIHLNRPVVASAMTHDGGGYWEVASDGGLFAFGNAQFYGSMGGKPLNAPIVGMAVTPDGGGYWLVASDGGIFSYGDATFFGSTGGMHLNRPIVGMAATPSGRGYWLVASDGGIFSYGDAHFAGSMGGRALNSPVVGMAADAQTGGYWEVAADGGIFSFGAPFYGSTGSIRLNAPIVGMESSGNGSGYRFVASDGGIFSYNAPFYGSMGGKHLNKPVVSMAGT
;
A
#
# COMPACT_ATOMS: atom_id res chain seq x y z
N MET A 1 32.24 17.82 9.15
CA MET A 1 32.88 17.18 7.98
C MET A 1 31.83 16.29 7.39
N VAL A 2 31.48 16.58 6.16
CA VAL A 2 30.39 15.91 5.47
C VAL A 2 30.69 14.43 5.32
N ALA A 3 29.73 13.59 5.66
CA ALA A 3 29.73 12.18 5.30
C ALA A 3 30.06 12.08 3.80
N GLY A 4 30.99 11.22 3.44
CA GLY A 4 31.45 11.08 2.06
C GLY A 4 30.29 10.86 1.11
N ALA A 5 30.29 11.59 0.00
CA ALA A 5 29.34 11.41 -1.08
C ALA A 5 29.10 9.92 -1.32
N ALA A 6 27.83 9.52 -1.42
CA ALA A 6 27.48 8.20 -1.92
C ALA A 6 28.02 8.07 -3.35
N ALA A 7 29.28 7.65 -3.47
CA ALA A 7 29.91 7.44 -4.75
C ALA A 7 29.19 6.31 -5.47
N LEU A 8 28.80 6.54 -6.71
CA LEU A 8 28.40 5.46 -7.61
C LEU A 8 29.55 4.45 -7.62
N ILE A 9 29.34 3.26 -7.07
CA ILE A 9 30.36 2.19 -7.11
C ILE A 9 30.28 1.58 -8.50
N LEU A 10 31.04 2.16 -9.44
CA LEU A 10 31.22 1.56 -10.76
C LEU A 10 32.22 0.40 -10.64
N PRO A 11 31.98 -0.73 -11.30
CA PRO A 11 32.92 -1.82 -11.32
C PRO A 11 34.24 -1.36 -11.93
N SER A 12 35.37 -1.72 -11.32
CA SER A 12 36.72 -1.31 -11.72
C SER A 12 37.19 -1.95 -13.02
N THR A 13 36.43 -2.83 -13.64
CA THR A 13 36.74 -3.51 -14.92
C THR A 13 35.67 -3.15 -15.95
N VAL A 14 36.09 -2.48 -16.99
CA VAL A 14 35.29 -2.23 -18.19
C VAL A 14 35.02 -3.56 -18.90
N GLN A 15 33.86 -4.10 -18.79
CA GLN A 15 33.40 -5.26 -19.56
C GLN A 15 32.78 -4.74 -20.87
N ALA A 16 33.11 -5.38 -22.00
CA ALA A 16 32.52 -5.01 -23.29
C ALA A 16 30.98 -5.20 -23.21
N ALA A 17 30.24 -4.26 -23.81
CA ALA A 17 28.78 -4.35 -23.84
C ALA A 17 28.34 -5.71 -24.41
N PRO A 18 27.39 -6.40 -23.75
CA PRO A 18 26.83 -7.60 -24.31
C PRO A 18 26.05 -7.26 -25.57
N THR A 19 26.46 -7.84 -26.71
CA THR A 19 25.76 -7.74 -28.00
C THR A 19 24.59 -8.74 -28.11
N ALA A 20 24.30 -9.47 -27.05
CA ALA A 20 23.18 -10.40 -26.93
C ALA A 20 22.50 -10.19 -25.58
N GLN A 21 21.18 -10.26 -25.56
CA GLN A 21 20.36 -10.36 -24.38
C GLN A 21 21.00 -11.40 -23.44
N ALA A 22 21.43 -10.97 -22.25
CA ALA A 22 22.01 -11.88 -21.28
C ALA A 22 20.96 -12.94 -20.95
N ALA A 23 21.28 -14.21 -21.18
CA ALA A 23 20.39 -15.31 -20.84
C ALA A 23 20.24 -15.32 -19.30
N GLU A 24 19.00 -15.30 -18.84
CA GLU A 24 18.68 -15.57 -17.45
C GLU A 24 19.23 -16.96 -17.09
N VAL A 25 19.73 -17.11 -15.88
CA VAL A 25 20.26 -18.37 -15.39
C VAL A 25 19.29 -18.93 -14.36
N PRO A 26 18.29 -19.77 -14.74
CA PRO A 26 17.46 -20.45 -13.78
C PRO A 26 18.27 -21.52 -13.07
N HIS A 27 18.25 -21.52 -11.74
CA HIS A 27 18.90 -22.54 -10.90
C HIS A 27 17.90 -23.56 -10.37
N ALA A 28 16.60 -23.23 -10.32
CA ALA A 28 15.54 -24.13 -9.87
C ALA A 28 14.72 -24.68 -11.03
N ALA A 29 14.38 -25.97 -10.98
CA ALA A 29 13.52 -26.59 -11.98
C ALA A 29 12.07 -26.04 -11.84
N GLY A 30 11.54 -25.47 -12.93
CA GLY A 30 10.16 -24.97 -12.98
C GLY A 30 10.00 -23.48 -12.70
N PHE A 31 11.06 -22.75 -12.36
CA PHE A 31 11.06 -21.30 -12.30
C PHE A 31 11.49 -20.71 -13.64
N THR A 32 10.70 -19.79 -14.18
CA THR A 32 11.03 -19.08 -15.42
C THR A 32 10.71 -17.60 -15.24
N ALA A 33 11.68 -16.77 -15.56
CA ALA A 33 11.52 -15.31 -15.59
C ALA A 33 11.77 -14.84 -17.02
N ASN A 34 10.81 -14.13 -17.61
CA ASN A 34 10.87 -13.66 -18.99
C ASN A 34 11.02 -12.14 -19.01
N LEU A 35 12.13 -11.63 -19.58
CA LEU A 35 12.26 -10.19 -19.82
C LEU A 35 11.25 -9.77 -20.88
N THR A 36 10.20 -9.05 -20.46
CA THR A 36 9.10 -8.62 -21.32
C THR A 36 9.37 -7.30 -21.99
N TRP A 37 10.02 -6.37 -21.29
CA TRP A 37 10.50 -5.13 -21.86
C TRP A 37 11.70 -4.57 -21.08
N ASN A 38 12.46 -3.75 -21.75
CA ASN A 38 13.54 -2.96 -21.12
C ASN A 38 13.75 -1.64 -21.87
N THR A 39 14.42 -0.69 -21.21
CA THR A 39 14.80 0.57 -21.81
C THR A 39 16.12 1.09 -21.23
N ASN A 40 16.94 1.70 -22.09
CA ASN A 40 18.11 2.48 -21.68
C ASN A 40 17.72 3.96 -21.66
N LEU A 41 18.13 4.67 -20.61
CA LEU A 41 17.73 6.05 -20.42
C LEU A 41 18.69 7.02 -21.13
N PRO A 42 18.15 8.12 -21.69
CA PRO A 42 18.99 9.18 -22.31
C PRO A 42 19.54 10.12 -21.20
N ASP A 43 20.32 9.59 -20.26
CA ASP A 43 20.79 10.26 -19.04
C ASP A 43 22.16 10.95 -19.18
N GLY A 44 22.81 10.83 -20.35
CA GLY A 44 24.10 11.48 -20.61
C GLY A 44 25.25 10.99 -19.73
N GLY A 45 25.14 9.80 -19.13
CA GLY A 45 26.15 9.24 -18.22
C GLY A 45 25.87 9.51 -16.73
N ASN A 46 24.65 9.94 -16.39
CA ASN A 46 24.18 10.16 -15.02
C ASN A 46 23.03 9.18 -14.71
N PRO A 47 23.33 7.89 -14.50
CA PRO A 47 22.35 6.83 -14.48
C PRO A 47 21.48 6.85 -13.21
N ILE A 48 20.50 5.94 -13.18
CA ILE A 48 19.81 5.57 -11.94
C ILE A 48 20.86 4.99 -10.98
N ALA A 49 20.86 5.49 -9.75
CA ALA A 49 21.75 4.99 -8.71
C ALA A 49 20.94 4.47 -7.51
N LEU A 50 20.41 5.35 -6.67
CA LEU A 50 19.77 4.98 -5.41
C LEU A 50 18.23 5.05 -5.49
N SER A 51 17.68 5.74 -6.49
CA SER A 51 16.23 5.84 -6.67
C SER A 51 15.63 4.47 -6.99
N SER A 52 14.85 3.92 -6.08
CA SER A 52 14.12 2.67 -6.28
C SER A 52 12.86 2.93 -7.10
N PRO A 53 12.52 2.03 -8.06
CA PRO A 53 11.29 2.16 -8.81
C PRO A 53 10.08 1.98 -7.89
N ASN A 54 9.04 2.76 -8.16
CA ASN A 54 7.76 2.65 -7.51
C ASN A 54 6.64 2.56 -8.55
N VAL A 55 5.47 2.13 -8.15
CA VAL A 55 4.31 2.00 -9.02
C VAL A 55 3.34 3.14 -8.81
N ALA A 56 2.85 3.73 -9.90
CA ALA A 56 1.89 4.83 -9.90
C ALA A 56 0.79 4.62 -10.93
N ASN A 57 -0.40 5.11 -10.61
CA ASN A 57 -1.50 5.26 -11.56
C ASN A 57 -1.52 6.70 -12.08
N LEU A 58 -0.91 6.96 -13.25
CA LEU A 58 -0.78 8.32 -13.78
C LEU A 58 -1.86 8.69 -14.80
N ASP A 59 -2.32 7.73 -15.60
CA ASP A 59 -3.27 7.95 -16.70
C ASP A 59 -4.35 6.88 -16.81
N GLY A 60 -4.55 6.11 -15.76
CA GLY A 60 -5.50 5.00 -15.72
C GLY A 60 -4.86 3.65 -15.99
N GLN A 61 -3.53 3.59 -16.10
CA GLN A 61 -2.76 2.35 -16.23
C GLN A 61 -1.59 2.35 -15.24
N PRO A 62 -1.19 1.18 -14.70
CA PRO A 62 -0.02 1.09 -13.85
C PRO A 62 1.24 1.49 -14.61
N ALA A 63 2.02 2.37 -14.00
CA ALA A 63 3.30 2.81 -14.53
C ALA A 63 4.39 2.70 -13.45
N VAL A 64 5.59 2.31 -13.85
CA VAL A 64 6.77 2.43 -13.00
C VAL A 64 7.32 3.84 -13.06
N VAL A 65 7.62 4.43 -11.90
CA VAL A 65 8.26 5.75 -11.77
C VAL A 65 9.61 5.62 -11.08
N VAL A 66 10.64 6.34 -11.58
CA VAL A 66 12.00 6.28 -11.03
C VAL A 66 12.81 7.52 -11.40
N GLY A 67 13.69 7.97 -10.48
CA GLY A 67 14.59 9.10 -10.69
C GLY A 67 15.96 8.72 -11.21
N ASP A 68 16.69 9.67 -11.85
CA ASP A 68 18.09 9.53 -12.25
C ASP A 68 18.96 10.68 -11.75
N ARG A 69 20.27 10.51 -11.89
CA ARG A 69 21.25 11.56 -11.55
C ARG A 69 21.40 12.65 -12.61
N ALA A 70 20.73 12.52 -13.77
CA ALA A 70 20.56 13.63 -14.71
C ALA A 70 19.48 14.63 -14.28
N GLY A 71 18.79 14.36 -13.17
CA GLY A 71 17.72 15.19 -12.65
C GLY A 71 16.37 14.97 -13.31
N LYS A 72 16.12 13.76 -13.77
CA LYS A 72 14.84 13.39 -14.38
C LYS A 72 14.13 12.33 -13.58
N VAL A 73 12.79 12.39 -13.60
CA VAL A 73 11.91 11.33 -13.13
C VAL A 73 11.16 10.77 -14.32
N TYR A 74 11.32 9.48 -14.57
CA TYR A 74 10.72 8.77 -15.69
C TYR A 74 9.46 8.04 -15.27
N ALA A 75 8.55 7.84 -16.23
CA ALA A 75 7.37 7.00 -16.06
C ALA A 75 7.15 6.13 -17.30
N TYR A 76 7.01 4.82 -17.10
CA TYR A 76 6.77 3.83 -18.16
C TYR A 76 5.64 2.89 -17.76
N HIS A 77 4.72 2.58 -18.69
CA HIS A 77 3.66 1.61 -18.42
C HIS A 77 4.24 0.23 -18.11
N LEU A 78 3.81 -0.39 -17.02
CA LEU A 78 4.29 -1.72 -16.60
C LEU A 78 4.00 -2.78 -17.66
N SER A 79 2.85 -2.70 -18.33
CA SER A 79 2.41 -3.72 -19.30
C SER A 79 3.27 -3.85 -20.56
N ASN A 80 4.02 -2.80 -20.95
CA ASN A 80 4.71 -2.80 -22.26
C ASN A 80 5.93 -1.88 -22.35
N GLY A 81 6.32 -1.20 -21.27
CA GLY A 81 7.48 -0.29 -21.26
C GLY A 81 7.32 0.98 -22.09
N SER A 82 6.12 1.31 -22.58
CA SER A 82 5.91 2.58 -23.30
C SER A 82 5.92 3.76 -22.33
N GLY A 83 6.53 4.89 -22.72
CA GLY A 83 6.58 6.09 -21.91
C GLY A 83 5.17 6.70 -21.69
N VAL A 84 4.90 7.12 -20.46
CA VAL A 84 3.66 7.84 -20.10
C VAL A 84 3.70 9.24 -20.71
N ALA A 85 2.57 9.70 -21.24
CA ALA A 85 2.47 11.02 -21.87
C ALA A 85 2.76 12.16 -20.86
N GLY A 86 3.65 13.09 -21.26
CA GLY A 86 4.08 14.21 -20.40
C GLY A 86 5.34 13.93 -19.60
N TRP A 87 5.79 12.68 -19.51
CA TRP A 87 7.02 12.28 -18.84
C TRP A 87 8.18 12.10 -19.83
N PRO A 88 9.48 12.23 -19.44
CA PRO A 88 9.96 12.41 -18.07
C PRO A 88 9.77 13.84 -17.54
N TYR A 89 9.58 13.96 -16.23
CA TYR A 89 9.66 15.23 -15.50
C TYR A 89 11.12 15.65 -15.32
N ASN A 90 11.40 16.97 -15.32
CA ASN A 90 12.74 17.50 -15.09
C ASN A 90 12.82 18.18 -13.72
N ALA A 91 13.42 17.51 -12.75
CA ALA A 91 13.63 18.03 -11.40
C ALA A 91 14.71 19.13 -11.34
N GLY A 92 15.65 19.12 -12.30
CA GLY A 92 16.70 20.14 -12.40
C GLY A 92 17.97 19.84 -11.59
N ALA A 93 17.91 18.91 -10.64
CA ALA A 93 19.06 18.41 -9.86
C ALA A 93 18.95 16.88 -9.71
N PRO A 94 20.06 16.16 -9.39
CA PRO A 94 20.04 14.70 -9.25
C PRO A 94 18.93 14.19 -8.34
N VAL A 95 18.24 13.11 -8.74
CA VAL A 95 17.19 12.46 -7.97
C VAL A 95 17.69 11.08 -7.51
N ASP A 96 18.24 11.03 -6.31
CA ASP A 96 18.64 9.80 -5.62
C ASP A 96 17.53 9.25 -4.71
N SER A 97 16.53 10.08 -4.34
CA SER A 97 15.34 9.66 -3.61
C SER A 97 14.47 8.71 -4.43
N SER A 98 13.86 7.73 -3.79
CA SER A 98 12.83 6.90 -4.42
C SER A 98 11.52 7.69 -4.51
N PRO A 99 10.83 7.70 -5.67
CA PRO A 99 9.54 8.36 -5.76
C PRO A 99 8.51 7.73 -4.81
N SER A 100 7.75 8.53 -4.10
CA SER A 100 6.52 8.09 -3.43
C SER A 100 5.30 8.60 -4.18
N VAL A 101 4.15 7.96 -3.98
CA VAL A 101 2.94 8.28 -4.74
C VAL A 101 1.72 8.40 -3.82
N ALA A 102 0.78 9.24 -4.22
CA ALA A 102 -0.50 9.35 -3.53
C ALA A 102 -1.63 9.77 -4.48
N PRO A 103 -2.84 9.22 -4.34
CA PRO A 103 -4.00 9.49 -5.20
C PRO A 103 -4.69 10.81 -4.79
N ILE A 104 -3.97 11.93 -4.87
CA ILE A 104 -4.49 13.25 -4.47
C ILE A 104 -5.03 14.09 -5.63
N SER A 105 -4.93 13.61 -6.85
CA SER A 105 -5.54 14.27 -8.00
C SER A 105 -7.07 14.11 -7.99
N PRO A 106 -7.83 15.12 -8.45
CA PRO A 106 -9.30 15.06 -8.45
C PRO A 106 -9.90 13.88 -9.21
N ASN A 107 -9.13 13.26 -10.10
CA ASN A 107 -9.56 12.13 -10.96
C ASN A 107 -9.15 10.76 -10.39
N GLY A 108 -8.64 10.69 -9.15
CA GLY A 108 -8.13 9.45 -8.55
C GLY A 108 -6.81 8.94 -9.14
N THR A 109 -6.11 9.77 -9.95
CA THR A 109 -4.74 9.48 -10.39
C THR A 109 -3.73 9.93 -9.36
N ASP A 110 -2.53 9.32 -9.39
CA ASP A 110 -1.49 9.61 -8.43
C ASP A 110 -0.71 10.88 -8.77
N SER A 111 -0.34 11.63 -7.73
CA SER A 111 0.78 12.56 -7.75
C SER A 111 2.04 11.84 -7.29
N VAL A 112 3.19 12.26 -7.80
CA VAL A 112 4.49 11.68 -7.49
C VAL A 112 5.32 12.69 -6.70
N PHE A 113 6.03 12.23 -5.67
CA PHE A 113 6.85 13.08 -4.81
C PHE A 113 8.28 12.59 -4.80
N VAL A 114 9.22 13.50 -4.95
CA VAL A 114 10.66 13.21 -4.92
C VAL A 114 11.42 14.32 -4.19
N GLY A 115 12.55 13.94 -3.61
CA GLY A 115 13.60 14.87 -3.21
C GLY A 115 14.67 14.98 -4.29
N ASP A 116 15.23 16.15 -4.49
CA ASP A 116 16.32 16.35 -5.41
C ASP A 116 17.53 17.04 -4.78
N GLY A 117 18.64 17.03 -5.48
CA GLY A 117 19.89 17.66 -5.07
C GLY A 117 21.09 16.72 -5.09
N GLY A 118 22.29 17.27 -5.25
CA GLY A 118 23.52 16.50 -5.22
C GLY A 118 23.98 16.19 -3.81
N THR A 119 24.61 15.05 -3.59
CA THR A 119 25.13 14.62 -2.29
C THR A 119 26.55 15.16 -1.99
N THR A 120 27.19 15.89 -2.93
CA THR A 120 28.53 16.49 -2.77
C THR A 120 28.44 18.00 -2.63
N ALA A 121 28.83 18.53 -1.50
CA ALA A 121 28.77 19.97 -1.19
C ALA A 121 29.64 20.86 -2.11
N PRO A 122 29.23 22.10 -2.39
CA PRO A 122 27.96 22.74 -2.01
C PRO A 122 26.82 22.26 -2.89
N THR A 123 25.65 21.99 -2.30
CA THR A 123 24.50 21.47 -3.01
C THR A 123 23.27 22.36 -2.81
N SER A 124 22.40 22.34 -3.78
CA SER A 124 21.06 22.90 -3.69
C SER A 124 20.05 21.87 -4.15
N GLY A 125 18.91 21.79 -3.52
CA GLY A 125 17.83 20.86 -3.84
C GLY A 125 16.59 21.20 -3.07
N GLY A 126 15.57 20.39 -3.20
CA GLY A 126 14.30 20.62 -2.53
C GLY A 126 13.37 19.43 -2.63
N TYR A 127 12.16 19.66 -2.17
CA TYR A 127 11.05 18.74 -2.18
C TYR A 127 10.15 19.08 -3.37
N GLN A 128 9.76 18.08 -4.14
CA GLN A 128 8.96 18.25 -5.34
C GLN A 128 7.70 17.40 -5.31
N GLY A 129 6.55 18.03 -5.61
CA GLY A 129 5.33 17.35 -5.99
C GLY A 129 5.13 17.48 -7.49
N ILE A 130 4.83 16.37 -8.15
CA ILE A 130 4.70 16.23 -9.60
C ILE A 130 3.29 15.74 -9.89
N THR A 131 2.59 16.40 -10.81
CA THR A 131 1.26 15.98 -11.24
C THR A 131 1.32 14.66 -12.01
N ASN A 132 0.19 13.94 -12.10
CA ASN A 132 0.05 12.74 -12.92
C ASN A 132 0.46 12.93 -14.39
N THR A 133 0.44 14.16 -14.91
CA THR A 133 0.84 14.50 -16.29
C THR A 133 2.29 14.93 -16.44
N GLY A 134 3.12 14.76 -15.41
CA GLY A 134 4.54 15.15 -15.44
C GLY A 134 4.79 16.67 -15.40
N GLY A 135 3.87 17.44 -14.84
CA GLY A 135 4.01 18.89 -14.60
C GLY A 135 4.31 19.21 -13.13
N ASP A 136 4.80 20.44 -12.88
CA ASP A 136 5.01 20.92 -11.52
C ASP A 136 3.66 21.00 -10.77
N GLN A 137 3.60 20.38 -9.59
CA GLN A 137 2.51 20.59 -8.66
C GLN A 137 2.91 21.65 -7.63
N TRP A 138 4.06 21.49 -7.02
CA TRP A 138 4.72 22.42 -6.12
C TRP A 138 6.22 22.08 -5.98
N PHE A 139 6.99 23.09 -5.57
CA PHE A 139 8.41 22.96 -5.20
C PHE A 139 8.69 23.71 -3.92
N VAL A 140 9.39 23.09 -2.98
CA VAL A 140 9.83 23.68 -1.73
C VAL A 140 11.36 23.58 -1.64
N GLN A 141 12.02 24.73 -1.74
CA GLN A 141 13.46 24.83 -1.61
C GLN A 141 13.91 24.49 -0.19
N GLU A 142 14.84 23.56 -0.04
CA GLU A 142 15.50 23.35 1.25
C GLU A 142 16.39 24.52 1.60
N THR A 143 16.33 24.94 2.87
CA THR A 143 17.17 26.01 3.38
C THR A 143 18.07 25.51 4.49
N ASN A 144 19.38 25.53 4.23
CA ASN A 144 20.37 25.19 5.27
C ASN A 144 20.27 26.21 6.42
N PRO A 145 20.13 25.79 7.69
CA PRO A 145 20.01 26.69 8.83
C PRO A 145 21.28 27.48 9.17
N GLY A 146 22.35 27.37 8.37
CA GLY A 146 23.55 28.17 8.50
C GLY A 146 24.53 27.69 9.56
N THR A 147 24.35 26.51 10.10
CA THR A 147 25.24 25.90 11.12
C THR A 147 26.31 25.01 10.49
N ASP A 148 26.13 24.59 9.26
CA ASP A 148 27.11 23.86 8.48
C ASP A 148 28.04 24.83 7.72
N PRO A 149 29.37 24.74 7.89
CA PRO A 149 30.33 25.56 7.17
C PRO A 149 30.36 25.28 5.64
N THR A 150 29.81 24.15 5.21
CA THR A 150 29.62 23.78 3.80
C THR A 150 28.15 23.51 3.54
N PRO A 151 27.41 24.48 2.95
CA PRO A 151 25.96 24.33 2.76
C PRO A 151 25.57 23.09 1.98
N HIS A 152 24.72 22.24 2.58
CA HIS A 152 24.05 21.12 1.94
C HIS A 152 22.56 21.35 2.00
N SER A 153 21.91 21.42 0.85
CA SER A 153 20.47 21.67 0.73
C SER A 153 19.84 20.65 -0.22
N ALA A 154 20.29 19.39 -0.13
CA ALA A 154 19.77 18.30 -0.95
C ALA A 154 18.86 17.42 -0.14
N ILE A 155 17.91 16.77 -0.84
CA ILE A 155 17.02 15.76 -0.28
C ILE A 155 17.38 14.43 -0.91
N ALA A 156 18.19 13.64 -0.18
CA ALA A 156 18.58 12.29 -0.59
C ALA A 156 17.64 11.22 -0.03
N ALA A 157 16.99 11.49 1.11
CA ALA A 157 15.94 10.66 1.67
C ALA A 157 14.70 10.67 0.75
N SER A 158 13.98 9.57 0.69
CA SER A 158 12.70 9.52 -0.03
C SER A 158 11.60 10.18 0.80
N LEU A 159 10.59 10.72 0.12
CA LEU A 159 9.46 11.37 0.78
C LEU A 159 8.43 10.30 1.19
N THR A 160 8.17 10.18 2.49
CA THR A 160 7.13 9.27 2.99
C THR A 160 5.78 9.97 3.00
N VAL A 161 4.77 9.34 2.40
CA VAL A 161 3.40 9.87 2.38
C VAL A 161 2.63 9.35 3.58
N GLY A 162 1.93 10.23 4.30
CA GLY A 162 1.16 9.83 5.47
C GLY A 162 0.25 10.91 6.03
N SER A 163 -0.45 10.55 7.12
CA SER A 163 -1.25 11.48 7.90
C SER A 163 -0.42 12.04 9.05
N TYR A 164 -0.28 13.34 9.09
CA TYR A 164 0.43 14.10 10.10
C TYR A 164 -0.57 14.97 10.88
N ALA A 165 -0.22 15.45 12.07
CA ALA A 165 -1.14 16.26 12.87
C ALA A 165 -1.64 17.53 12.17
N GLY A 166 -0.90 18.02 11.16
CA GLY A 166 -1.30 19.17 10.33
C GLY A 166 -2.08 18.81 9.06
N GLY A 167 -2.34 17.52 8.80
CA GLY A 167 -3.05 17.03 7.63
C GLY A 167 -2.29 15.96 6.84
N TYR A 168 -2.86 15.55 5.70
CA TYR A 168 -2.23 14.58 4.79
C TYR A 168 -1.06 15.22 4.04
N GLY A 169 0.10 14.61 4.12
CA GLY A 169 1.34 15.22 3.66
C GLY A 169 2.43 14.26 3.26
N VAL A 170 3.57 14.82 2.93
CA VAL A 170 4.83 14.10 2.68
C VAL A 170 5.90 14.58 3.64
N GLU A 171 6.78 13.68 4.07
CA GLU A 171 7.87 13.97 5.00
C GLU A 171 9.18 13.44 4.45
N ALA A 172 10.26 14.21 4.60
CA ALA A 172 11.62 13.71 4.48
C ALA A 172 12.62 14.56 5.27
N GLY A 173 13.67 13.89 5.75
CA GLY A 173 14.87 14.53 6.23
C GLY A 173 15.73 15.09 5.09
N SER A 174 16.53 16.10 5.39
CA SER A 174 17.42 16.76 4.44
C SER A 174 18.89 16.65 4.85
N LEU A 175 19.78 16.87 3.89
CA LEU A 175 21.20 17.10 4.17
C LEU A 175 21.45 18.45 4.87
N GLY A 176 20.45 19.35 4.82
CA GLY A 176 20.42 20.63 5.53
C GLY A 176 20.01 20.55 7.00
N GLN A 177 20.07 19.36 7.61
CA GLN A 177 19.86 19.14 9.06
C GLN A 177 18.40 19.27 9.53
N ASN A 178 17.43 19.39 8.61
CA ASN A 178 16.02 19.52 8.94
C ASN A 178 15.21 18.33 8.41
N THR A 179 14.13 18.03 9.12
CA THR A 179 13.06 17.18 8.63
C THR A 179 11.85 18.06 8.39
N TYR A 180 11.30 17.99 7.16
CA TYR A 180 10.12 18.72 6.76
C TYR A 180 8.95 17.75 6.61
N ALA A 181 7.77 18.17 7.09
CA ALA A 181 6.50 17.61 6.65
C ALA A 181 5.73 18.70 5.89
N LEU A 182 5.30 18.36 4.68
CA LEU A 182 4.70 19.27 3.72
C LEU A 182 3.32 18.76 3.30
N GLY A 183 2.35 19.64 3.15
CA GLY A 183 1.04 19.27 2.62
C GLY A 183 1.15 18.65 1.22
N ALA A 184 0.68 17.42 1.02
CA ALA A 184 0.84 16.69 -0.24
C ALA A 184 0.26 17.45 -1.44
N GLY A 185 -0.87 18.17 -1.27
CA GLY A 185 -1.53 18.90 -2.35
C GLY A 185 -0.90 20.24 -2.73
N ASN A 186 -0.15 20.89 -1.82
CA ASN A 186 0.27 22.28 -2.00
C ASN A 186 1.69 22.62 -1.52
N GLY A 187 2.43 21.66 -0.98
CA GLY A 187 3.78 21.87 -0.46
C GLY A 187 3.87 22.79 0.77
N ALA A 188 2.75 23.18 1.38
CA ALA A 188 2.80 24.02 2.56
C ALA A 188 3.41 23.28 3.75
N VAL A 189 4.35 23.93 4.47
CA VAL A 189 4.95 23.33 5.67
C VAL A 189 3.87 23.10 6.72
N LEU A 190 3.76 21.85 7.19
CA LEU A 190 2.78 21.47 8.20
C LEU A 190 3.19 22.01 9.59
N ALA A 191 2.19 22.20 10.45
CA ALA A 191 2.43 22.73 11.80
C ALA A 191 3.36 21.82 12.58
N GLY A 192 4.35 22.43 13.27
CA GLY A 192 5.37 21.70 14.02
C GLY A 192 6.64 21.35 13.24
N PHE A 193 6.69 21.65 11.95
CA PHE A 193 7.85 21.46 11.09
C PHE A 193 8.41 22.80 10.58
N PRO A 194 9.67 22.87 10.10
CA PRO A 194 10.64 21.76 10.13
C PRO A 194 11.06 21.39 11.55
N TRP A 195 11.46 20.12 11.73
CA TRP A 195 12.09 19.63 12.95
C TRP A 195 13.61 19.54 12.74
N PHE A 196 14.40 20.10 13.66
CA PHE A 196 15.85 20.15 13.51
C PHE A 196 16.52 18.86 14.00
N GLN A 197 17.24 18.17 13.12
CA GLN A 197 17.89 16.88 13.41
C GLN A 197 19.36 16.97 13.87
N ALA A 198 19.95 18.14 13.82
CA ALA A 198 21.35 18.44 14.16
C ALA A 198 22.41 17.90 13.20
N ASP A 199 22.08 17.00 12.28
CA ASP A 199 22.99 16.49 11.24
C ASP A 199 22.23 16.07 9.98
N SER A 200 22.97 15.65 8.95
CA SER A 200 22.42 15.20 7.66
C SER A 200 21.58 13.93 7.82
N VAL A 201 20.47 13.87 7.08
CA VAL A 201 19.56 12.73 7.05
C VAL A 201 19.50 12.15 5.65
N PHE A 202 19.91 10.91 5.51
CA PHE A 202 19.81 10.12 4.28
C PHE A 202 18.72 9.03 4.37
N SER A 203 18.39 8.63 5.61
CA SER A 203 17.39 7.61 5.91
C SER A 203 15.99 8.12 5.56
N THR A 204 15.20 7.32 4.85
CA THR A 204 13.77 7.56 4.67
C THR A 204 13.04 7.23 5.96
N ALA A 205 12.21 8.13 6.48
CA ALA A 205 11.49 7.86 7.71
C ALA A 205 10.37 6.84 7.50
N ALA A 206 10.13 5.97 8.48
CA ALA A 206 8.91 5.19 8.54
C ALA A 206 7.80 5.98 9.25
N VAL A 207 6.54 5.71 8.87
CA VAL A 207 5.34 6.34 9.41
C VAL A 207 4.37 5.27 9.86
N ALA A 208 4.16 5.13 11.16
CA ALA A 208 3.32 4.09 11.75
C ALA A 208 2.65 4.56 13.05
N ASP A 209 1.45 4.07 13.33
CA ASP A 209 0.79 4.23 14.65
C ASP A 209 1.37 3.23 15.65
N LEU A 210 2.54 3.58 16.25
CA LEU A 210 3.28 2.70 17.16
C LEU A 210 2.56 2.40 18.47
N TYR A 211 1.67 3.29 18.89
CA TYR A 211 1.02 3.23 20.19
C TYR A 211 -0.45 2.84 20.10
N ALA A 212 -0.96 2.60 18.90
CA ALA A 212 -2.36 2.26 18.61
C ALA A 212 -3.36 3.30 19.18
N ASP A 213 -2.98 4.58 19.13
CA ASP A 213 -3.78 5.70 19.62
C ASP A 213 -4.47 6.48 18.49
N GLY A 214 -4.24 6.08 17.23
CA GLY A 214 -4.79 6.69 16.03
C GLY A 214 -3.96 7.83 15.46
N ASN A 215 -2.80 8.12 16.06
CA ASN A 215 -1.82 9.07 15.53
C ASN A 215 -0.59 8.31 15.03
N ASN A 216 -0.06 8.74 13.91
CA ASN A 216 1.19 8.17 13.42
C ASN A 216 2.39 8.78 14.17
N GLU A 217 3.43 7.98 14.32
CA GLU A 217 4.77 8.43 14.69
C GLU A 217 5.66 8.42 13.44
N LEU A 218 6.70 9.28 13.49
CA LEU A 218 7.79 9.30 12.52
C LEU A 218 8.99 8.59 13.12
N ILE A 219 9.49 7.58 12.43
CA ILE A 219 10.66 6.83 12.85
C ILE A 219 11.80 7.15 11.89
N SER A 220 12.84 7.82 12.35
CA SER A 220 13.94 8.31 11.53
C SER A 220 15.27 7.76 12.00
N GLY A 221 16.08 7.29 11.08
CA GLY A 221 17.52 7.11 11.25
C GLY A 221 18.27 8.40 10.93
N GLY A 222 19.34 8.68 11.61
CA GLY A 222 20.14 9.87 11.32
C GLY A 222 21.53 9.80 11.91
N ASP A 223 22.42 10.64 11.40
CA ASP A 223 23.77 10.81 11.94
C ASP A 223 23.77 11.83 13.08
N SER A 224 24.87 11.90 13.83
CA SER A 224 25.14 12.89 14.86
C SER A 224 26.64 13.12 14.95
N SER A 225 27.13 14.18 14.28
CA SER A 225 28.55 14.52 14.34
C SER A 225 28.90 15.28 15.59
N ALA A 226 30.08 14.97 16.15
CA ALA A 226 30.67 15.71 17.26
C ALA A 226 30.89 17.17 16.89
N GLY A 227 30.41 18.05 17.74
CA GLY A 227 30.68 19.48 17.66
C GLY A 227 29.54 20.32 17.11
N LEU A 228 28.44 19.76 16.64
CA LEU A 228 27.23 20.50 16.49
C LEU A 228 26.55 20.64 17.85
N ALA A 229 26.87 21.72 18.52
CA ALA A 229 26.58 21.95 19.92
C ALA A 229 25.14 22.35 20.22
N TYR A 230 24.17 21.64 19.61
CA TYR A 230 22.77 21.93 19.85
C TYR A 230 22.24 21.34 21.14
N ASN A 231 22.82 20.23 21.57
CA ASN A 231 22.46 19.63 22.84
C ASN A 231 23.60 18.73 23.32
N THR A 232 23.92 18.83 24.59
CA THR A 232 24.90 17.95 25.27
C THR A 232 24.47 16.48 25.28
N ASN A 233 23.26 16.16 24.81
CA ASN A 233 22.74 14.80 24.72
C ASN A 233 23.01 14.13 23.35
N TYR A 234 23.53 14.85 22.34
CA TYR A 234 23.95 14.24 21.08
C TYR A 234 25.32 13.61 21.25
N VAL A 235 25.41 12.32 20.98
CA VAL A 235 26.67 11.56 20.98
C VAL A 235 27.16 11.43 19.55
N ASN A 236 28.45 11.23 19.35
CA ASN A 236 29.04 10.83 18.09
C ASN A 236 28.51 9.46 17.68
N GLY A 237 27.86 9.38 16.53
CA GLY A 237 27.31 8.15 15.98
C GLY A 237 25.96 8.36 15.35
N GLY A 238 25.23 7.29 15.15
CA GLY A 238 23.86 7.31 14.63
C GLY A 238 22.82 7.34 15.73
N SER A 239 21.64 7.77 15.37
CA SER A 239 20.47 7.80 16.26
C SER A 239 19.25 7.27 15.54
N ILE A 240 18.52 6.38 16.20
CA ILE A 240 17.16 6.00 15.80
C ILE A 240 16.22 6.84 16.66
N ARG A 241 15.36 7.64 16.02
CA ARG A 241 14.46 8.58 16.68
C ARG A 241 13.02 8.24 16.40
N ILE A 242 12.17 8.33 17.41
CA ILE A 242 10.73 8.30 17.29
C ILE A 242 10.22 9.70 17.60
N LEU A 243 9.56 10.31 16.60
CA LEU A 243 9.01 11.65 16.66
C LEU A 243 7.50 11.60 16.58
N SER A 244 6.84 12.52 17.26
CA SER A 244 5.41 12.77 17.04
C SER A 244 5.16 13.30 15.62
N SER A 245 4.11 12.85 14.97
CA SER A 245 3.64 13.42 13.69
C SER A 245 3.21 14.90 13.80
N ALA A 246 3.11 15.43 15.02
CA ALA A 246 2.91 16.85 15.27
C ALA A 246 4.21 17.68 15.22
N GLY A 247 5.35 17.06 14.91
CA GLY A 247 6.66 17.71 14.92
C GLY A 247 6.97 18.29 16.28
N ASN A 248 7.58 19.47 16.36
CA ASN A 248 7.91 20.13 17.63
C ASN A 248 6.68 20.64 18.43
N ALA A 249 5.49 20.58 17.86
CA ALA A 249 4.23 20.96 18.49
C ALA A 249 4.28 22.32 19.25
N GLY A 250 5.10 23.24 18.76
CA GLY A 250 5.32 24.57 19.38
C GLY A 250 6.23 24.55 20.62
N GLN A 251 6.87 23.42 20.93
CA GLN A 251 7.90 23.36 21.97
C GLN A 251 9.27 23.78 21.41
N PRO A 252 10.17 24.33 22.25
CA PRO A 252 11.50 24.72 21.78
C PRO A 252 12.31 23.51 21.28
N GLU A 253 12.97 23.67 20.14
CA GLU A 253 13.98 22.75 19.66
C GLU A 253 15.15 22.60 20.68
N PRO A 254 15.81 21.42 20.76
CA PRO A 254 15.67 20.22 19.93
C PRO A 254 14.74 19.15 20.51
N ASN A 255 14.07 19.38 21.62
CA ASN A 255 13.31 18.35 22.33
C ASN A 255 11.79 18.35 22.00
N GLY A 256 11.31 19.33 21.27
CA GLY A 256 9.90 19.36 20.86
C GLY A 256 9.58 18.20 19.93
N GLY A 257 8.58 17.39 20.29
CA GLY A 257 8.11 16.26 19.49
C GLY A 257 8.97 15.00 19.50
N LEU A 258 10.17 15.01 20.07
CA LEU A 258 10.98 13.79 20.28
C LEU A 258 10.36 12.95 21.39
N LEU A 259 9.86 11.77 21.04
CA LEU A 259 9.26 10.83 22.00
C LEU A 259 10.33 9.98 22.68
N CYS A 260 11.25 9.42 21.89
CA CYS A 260 12.43 8.75 22.42
C CYS A 260 13.54 8.61 21.35
N GLN A 261 14.74 8.19 21.78
CA GLN A 261 15.90 8.01 20.93
C GLN A 261 16.78 6.85 21.43
N TYR A 262 17.30 6.05 20.49
CA TYR A 262 18.34 5.07 20.71
C TYR A 262 19.59 5.45 19.94
N ASN A 263 20.76 5.47 20.60
CA ASN A 263 22.04 5.88 20.02
C ASN A 263 22.92 4.66 19.75
N ILE A 264 23.61 4.67 18.62
CA ILE A 264 24.66 3.69 18.26
C ILE A 264 25.99 4.41 18.01
N ASN A 265 27.12 3.67 18.11
CA ASN A 265 28.47 4.24 17.94
C ASN A 265 28.93 4.29 16.47
N GLN A 266 28.04 3.94 15.50
CA GLN A 266 28.26 4.08 14.07
C GLN A 266 27.17 5.00 13.51
N ASN A 267 27.42 5.65 12.35
CA ASN A 267 26.38 6.43 11.72
C ASN A 267 25.25 5.51 11.19
N ILE A 268 24.08 6.10 10.97
CA ILE A 268 23.02 5.53 10.15
C ILE A 268 23.05 6.32 8.85
N ASP A 269 23.55 5.70 7.80
CA ASP A 269 23.74 6.36 6.50
C ASP A 269 22.43 6.27 5.69
N ARG A 270 22.27 5.23 4.87
CA ARG A 270 21.14 5.09 3.94
C ARG A 270 20.09 4.08 4.41
N SER A 271 20.40 3.30 5.44
CA SER A 271 19.43 2.36 5.97
C SER A 271 18.22 3.10 6.53
N SER A 272 17.03 2.68 6.09
CA SER A 272 15.75 3.23 6.51
C SER A 272 15.06 2.25 7.45
N PRO A 273 14.37 2.72 8.50
CA PRO A 273 13.74 1.83 9.47
C PRO A 273 12.56 1.05 8.86
N ALA A 274 12.46 -0.22 9.21
CA ALA A 274 11.29 -1.04 8.96
C ALA A 274 10.56 -1.32 10.28
N VAL A 275 9.24 -1.17 10.28
CA VAL A 275 8.36 -1.30 11.44
C VAL A 275 7.45 -2.51 11.29
N GLY A 276 7.22 -3.26 12.36
CA GLY A 276 6.31 -4.39 12.30
C GLY A 276 6.19 -5.17 13.60
N GLN A 277 5.27 -6.11 13.67
CA GLN A 277 5.06 -6.99 14.81
C GLN A 277 5.98 -8.22 14.74
N PHE A 278 7.26 -8.07 15.02
CA PHE A 278 8.25 -9.14 14.94
C PHE A 278 8.94 -9.48 16.26
N LEU A 279 8.80 -8.65 17.29
CA LEU A 279 9.43 -8.90 18.58
C LEU A 279 8.74 -10.01 19.38
N ALA A 280 9.44 -10.54 20.39
CA ALA A 280 8.92 -11.59 21.25
C ALA A 280 7.54 -11.24 21.85
N GLY A 281 6.59 -12.19 21.75
CA GLY A 281 5.22 -11.99 22.21
C GLY A 281 4.34 -11.16 21.30
N GLY A 282 4.73 -10.95 20.02
CA GLY A 282 3.98 -10.14 19.06
C GLY A 282 4.14 -8.63 19.27
N GLY A 283 5.20 -8.21 19.93
CA GLY A 283 5.49 -6.78 20.16
C GLY A 283 5.92 -6.08 18.86
N VAL A 284 5.50 -4.82 18.69
CA VAL A 284 5.96 -3.95 17.62
C VAL A 284 7.44 -3.62 17.83
N GLY A 285 8.23 -3.76 16.78
CA GLY A 285 9.64 -3.44 16.74
C GLY A 285 10.00 -2.56 15.56
N ILE A 286 11.14 -1.94 15.66
CA ILE A 286 11.76 -1.11 14.62
C ILE A 286 13.11 -1.72 14.33
N VAL A 287 13.42 -2.03 13.08
CA VAL A 287 14.72 -2.60 12.67
C VAL A 287 15.40 -1.70 11.65
N ILE A 288 16.72 -1.55 11.76
CA ILE A 288 17.53 -0.69 10.89
C ILE A 288 18.98 -1.19 10.85
N GLY A 289 19.66 -1.02 9.72
CA GLY A 289 21.09 -1.24 9.57
C GLY A 289 21.93 -0.03 9.97
N ASP A 290 23.24 -0.22 10.09
CA ASP A 290 24.21 0.83 10.33
C ASP A 290 24.90 1.32 9.03
N GLY A 291 25.79 2.29 9.15
CA GLY A 291 26.66 2.78 8.08
C GLY A 291 28.14 2.40 8.32
N SER A 292 29.04 3.22 7.78
CA SER A 292 30.49 2.94 7.79
C SER A 292 31.39 4.15 8.06
N PHE A 293 30.81 5.28 8.49
CA PHE A 293 31.54 6.55 8.59
C PHE A 293 32.63 6.53 9.70
N TYR A 294 32.33 5.96 10.86
CA TYR A 294 33.26 5.93 12.00
C TYR A 294 34.13 4.68 11.94
N SER A 295 35.35 4.81 11.45
CA SER A 295 36.30 3.67 11.32
C SER A 295 36.59 3.03 12.68
N GLY A 296 36.39 1.72 12.78
CA GLY A 296 36.63 0.94 14.00
C GLY A 296 35.59 1.14 15.13
N ALA A 297 34.44 1.70 14.79
CA ALA A 297 33.33 1.80 15.74
C ALA A 297 32.86 0.40 16.19
N SER A 298 32.45 0.28 17.47
CA SER A 298 32.02 -0.99 18.06
C SER A 298 30.71 -1.53 17.45
N ASP A 299 29.96 -0.65 16.79
CA ASP A 299 28.65 -0.96 16.20
C ASP A 299 28.69 -1.11 14.66
N SER A 300 29.89 -1.19 14.06
CA SER A 300 30.04 -1.38 12.61
C SER A 300 29.54 -2.74 12.14
N ASN A 301 28.86 -2.76 11.00
CA ASN A 301 28.30 -3.96 10.35
C ASN A 301 27.22 -4.67 11.18
N LYS A 302 26.34 -3.90 11.79
CA LYS A 302 25.25 -4.44 12.60
C LYS A 302 23.89 -4.03 12.11
N VAL A 303 22.92 -4.87 12.45
CA VAL A 303 21.50 -4.58 12.40
C VAL A 303 20.99 -4.45 13.83
N PHE A 304 20.16 -3.44 14.07
CA PHE A 304 19.57 -3.14 15.38
C PHE A 304 18.07 -3.26 15.34
N ALA A 305 17.49 -3.94 16.32
CA ALA A 305 16.06 -3.92 16.58
C ALA A 305 15.78 -3.29 17.93
N ILE A 306 14.90 -2.30 17.94
CA ILE A 306 14.45 -1.61 19.16
C ILE A 306 12.94 -1.77 19.33
N ASN A 307 12.47 -1.64 20.55
CA ASN A 307 11.04 -1.56 20.85
C ASN A 307 10.51 -0.12 20.74
N THR A 308 9.21 0.08 20.85
CA THR A 308 8.53 1.39 20.76
C THR A 308 8.92 2.37 21.89
N GLY A 309 9.59 1.92 22.94
CA GLY A 309 10.18 2.76 23.98
C GLY A 309 11.67 3.05 23.75
N CYS A 310 12.18 2.85 22.54
CA CYS A 310 13.59 2.98 22.17
C CYS A 310 14.56 2.10 23.01
N GLY A 311 14.08 1.01 23.59
CA GLY A 311 14.94 0.01 24.23
C GLY A 311 15.47 -0.99 23.21
N LEU A 312 16.78 -1.32 23.28
CA LEU A 312 17.35 -2.37 22.44
C LEU A 312 16.69 -3.71 22.75
N ALA A 313 16.10 -4.33 21.72
CA ALA A 313 15.56 -5.67 21.78
C ALA A 313 16.66 -6.70 21.46
N TRP A 314 17.34 -6.49 20.33
CA TRP A 314 18.50 -7.28 19.92
C TRP A 314 19.36 -6.52 18.90
N SER A 315 20.59 -6.97 18.69
CA SER A 315 21.43 -6.57 17.56
C SER A 315 22.15 -7.79 17.00
N ALA A 316 22.34 -7.80 15.69
CA ALA A 316 23.03 -8.86 14.95
C ALA A 316 24.29 -8.33 14.28
N GLN A 317 25.45 -9.02 14.46
CA GLN A 317 26.70 -8.72 13.77
C GLN A 317 26.72 -9.46 12.43
N LEU A 318 26.88 -8.72 11.32
CA LEU A 318 26.99 -9.28 9.98
C LEU A 318 28.44 -9.22 9.45
N ASN A 319 28.66 -9.73 8.22
CA ASN A 319 29.99 -9.82 7.62
C ASN A 319 30.45 -8.56 6.88
N GLY A 320 29.57 -7.56 6.71
CA GLY A 320 29.85 -6.35 5.96
C GLY A 320 28.89 -5.22 6.31
N ILE A 321 29.08 -4.08 5.65
CA ILE A 321 28.29 -2.86 5.83
C ILE A 321 26.82 -3.14 5.46
N THR A 322 25.90 -2.69 6.29
CA THR A 322 24.45 -2.84 6.19
C THR A 322 23.79 -1.50 5.84
N ALA A 323 24.26 -0.89 4.74
CA ALA A 323 23.80 0.45 4.33
C ALA A 323 22.50 0.44 3.51
N ASP A 324 21.93 -0.72 3.23
CA ASP A 324 20.59 -0.92 2.68
C ASP A 324 19.53 -0.89 3.77
N SER A 325 18.26 -0.91 3.39
CA SER A 325 17.15 -0.93 4.34
C SER A 325 16.63 -2.34 4.52
N PRO A 326 16.42 -2.81 5.76
CA PRO A 326 15.89 -4.14 6.00
C PRO A 326 14.45 -4.29 5.49
N ALA A 327 14.11 -5.50 5.05
CA ALA A 327 12.74 -5.90 4.79
C ALA A 327 12.21 -6.79 5.93
N LEU A 328 10.91 -6.65 6.24
CA LEU A 328 10.21 -7.48 7.21
C LEU A 328 9.24 -8.41 6.49
N ALA A 329 9.46 -9.74 6.56
CA ALA A 329 8.65 -10.69 5.81
C ALA A 329 8.51 -12.04 6.50
N ASN A 330 7.44 -12.78 6.22
CA ASN A 330 7.26 -14.17 6.64
C ASN A 330 8.04 -15.11 5.71
N VAL A 331 9.38 -15.05 5.79
CA VAL A 331 10.29 -15.79 4.90
C VAL A 331 10.30 -17.29 5.25
N THR A 332 10.26 -17.62 6.54
CA THR A 332 10.31 -19.03 6.98
C THR A 332 8.97 -19.75 6.89
N GLY A 333 7.87 -19.06 6.60
CA GLY A 333 6.53 -19.63 6.53
C GLY A 333 5.94 -20.05 7.88
N ASN A 334 6.45 -19.53 8.98
CA ASN A 334 6.01 -19.84 10.35
C ASN A 334 4.95 -18.85 10.89
N GLY A 335 4.57 -17.84 10.08
CA GLY A 335 3.60 -16.79 10.43
C GLY A 335 4.20 -15.64 11.26
N GLN A 336 5.51 -15.63 11.47
CA GLN A 336 6.24 -14.52 12.10
C GLN A 336 7.06 -13.76 11.06
N LEU A 337 7.24 -12.46 11.27
CA LEU A 337 8.11 -11.67 10.41
C LEU A 337 9.58 -11.95 10.77
N ASP A 338 10.36 -12.31 9.76
CA ASP A 338 11.81 -12.37 9.79
C ASP A 338 12.38 -11.06 9.21
N VAL A 339 13.65 -10.79 9.44
CA VAL A 339 14.36 -9.62 8.90
C VAL A 339 15.27 -10.06 7.77
N VAL A 340 15.12 -9.46 6.61
CA VAL A 340 16.00 -9.68 5.45
C VAL A 340 16.94 -8.48 5.34
N GLU A 341 18.24 -8.75 5.26
CA GLU A 341 19.26 -7.72 5.20
C GLU A 341 20.38 -8.12 4.24
N GLY A 342 20.85 -7.17 3.43
CA GLY A 342 21.98 -7.34 2.54
C GLY A 342 23.27 -6.79 3.11
N THR A 343 24.42 -7.15 2.53
CA THR A 343 25.70 -6.54 2.90
C THR A 343 26.55 -6.21 1.70
N GLN A 344 27.37 -5.17 1.80
CA GLN A 344 28.38 -4.87 0.77
C GLN A 344 29.49 -5.94 0.69
N ALA A 345 29.50 -6.93 1.58
CA ALA A 345 30.38 -8.11 1.46
C ALA A 345 29.75 -9.22 0.61
N SER A 346 28.80 -8.90 -0.27
CA SER A 346 28.12 -9.82 -1.19
C SER A 346 27.46 -11.00 -0.46
N THR A 347 26.66 -10.70 0.55
CA THR A 347 25.94 -11.69 1.33
C THR A 347 24.55 -11.15 1.68
N VAL A 348 23.53 -11.98 1.55
CA VAL A 348 22.19 -11.74 2.10
C VAL A 348 21.98 -12.61 3.33
N TYR A 349 21.29 -12.06 4.31
CA TYR A 349 20.92 -12.71 5.57
C TYR A 349 19.40 -12.70 5.76
N VAL A 350 18.87 -13.79 6.29
CA VAL A 350 17.57 -13.83 6.93
C VAL A 350 17.79 -14.04 8.42
N LEU A 351 17.33 -13.11 9.22
CA LEU A 351 17.44 -13.11 10.67
C LEU A 351 16.08 -13.33 11.29
N ASN A 352 16.02 -14.15 12.33
CA ASN A 352 14.81 -14.34 13.12
C ASN A 352 14.40 -13.01 13.78
N GLY A 353 13.23 -12.49 13.44
CA GLY A 353 12.77 -11.18 13.93
C GLY A 353 12.70 -11.08 15.45
N THR A 354 12.40 -12.19 16.15
CA THR A 354 12.24 -12.19 17.61
C THR A 354 13.56 -11.96 18.35
N ASN A 355 14.70 -12.41 17.80
CA ASN A 355 15.96 -12.43 18.57
C ASN A 355 17.21 -12.12 17.75
N GLY A 356 17.11 -11.83 16.46
CA GLY A 356 18.23 -11.48 15.59
C GLY A 356 19.15 -12.65 15.21
N ALA A 357 18.80 -13.89 15.56
CA ALA A 357 19.61 -15.04 15.18
C ALA A 357 19.53 -15.31 13.69
N THR A 358 20.65 -15.57 13.04
CA THR A 358 20.68 -15.95 11.63
C THR A 358 19.90 -17.24 11.39
N VAL A 359 18.88 -17.17 10.56
CA VAL A 359 18.12 -18.34 10.06
C VAL A 359 18.93 -18.99 8.96
N TRP A 360 19.27 -18.21 7.93
CA TRP A 360 20.19 -18.59 6.88
C TRP A 360 20.93 -17.37 6.32
N SER A 361 22.00 -17.60 5.59
CA SER A 361 22.69 -16.59 4.80
C SER A 361 23.21 -17.22 3.52
N ALA A 362 23.27 -16.44 2.43
CA ALA A 362 23.73 -16.90 1.14
C ALA A 362 24.64 -15.86 0.47
N PRO A 363 25.65 -16.29 -0.31
CA PRO A 363 26.43 -15.37 -1.13
C PRO A 363 25.56 -14.81 -2.26
N THR A 364 25.79 -13.55 -2.63
CA THR A 364 25.12 -12.87 -3.74
C THR A 364 26.08 -12.68 -4.92
N SER A 365 25.54 -12.48 -6.13
CA SER A 365 26.29 -12.30 -7.38
C SER A 365 27.17 -11.04 -7.39
N GLY A 366 26.87 -10.07 -6.51
CA GLY A 366 27.61 -8.81 -6.35
C GLY A 366 27.35 -8.20 -4.99
N GLN A 367 27.90 -7.01 -4.74
CA GLN A 367 27.66 -6.26 -3.51
C GLN A 367 26.18 -5.88 -3.43
N VAL A 368 25.57 -5.99 -2.25
CA VAL A 368 24.23 -5.51 -1.95
C VAL A 368 24.34 -4.08 -1.45
N ILE A 369 23.71 -3.15 -2.15
CA ILE A 369 23.70 -1.72 -1.85
C ILE A 369 22.27 -1.21 -1.78
N GLY A 370 21.37 -1.75 -2.63
CA GLY A 370 19.94 -1.51 -2.59
C GLY A 370 19.22 -2.50 -1.68
N SER A 371 18.06 -2.11 -1.20
CA SER A 371 17.30 -2.89 -0.23
C SER A 371 16.72 -4.16 -0.83
N PRO A 372 16.78 -5.30 -0.14
CA PRO A 372 16.08 -6.51 -0.54
C PRO A 372 14.56 -6.30 -0.46
N VAL A 373 13.84 -7.07 -1.27
CA VAL A 373 12.38 -7.12 -1.25
C VAL A 373 11.91 -8.58 -1.22
N THR A 374 10.64 -8.81 -0.94
CA THR A 374 10.11 -10.18 -0.81
C THR A 374 8.74 -10.32 -1.44
N ALA A 375 8.50 -11.50 -2.03
CA ALA A 375 7.21 -11.92 -2.54
C ALA A 375 7.17 -13.46 -2.63
N ASP A 376 6.00 -14.09 -2.53
CA ASP A 376 5.85 -15.53 -2.81
C ASP A 376 5.87 -15.76 -4.33
N LEU A 377 7.06 -15.94 -4.90
CA LEU A 377 7.27 -16.17 -6.33
C LEU A 377 7.06 -17.63 -6.72
N THR A 378 7.24 -18.55 -5.77
CA THR A 378 7.23 -20.00 -6.00
C THR A 378 5.90 -20.65 -5.63
N GLY A 379 4.97 -19.92 -5.02
CA GLY A 379 3.66 -20.43 -4.56
C GLY A 379 3.81 -21.35 -3.33
N GLY A 380 4.87 -21.14 -2.55
CA GLY A 380 5.20 -21.93 -1.36
C GLY A 380 4.42 -21.58 -0.10
N GLY A 381 3.67 -20.48 -0.11
CA GLY A 381 2.99 -19.93 1.06
C GLY A 381 3.95 -19.29 2.07
N TYR A 382 5.13 -18.88 1.60
CA TYR A 382 6.15 -18.12 2.31
C TYR A 382 6.86 -17.19 1.32
N GLN A 383 7.50 -16.15 1.81
CA GLN A 383 8.09 -15.11 0.97
C GLN A 383 9.49 -15.53 0.47
N ASP A 384 9.70 -15.50 -0.84
CA ASP A 384 11.03 -15.60 -1.45
C ASP A 384 11.75 -14.26 -1.32
N VAL A 385 13.09 -14.28 -1.37
CA VAL A 385 13.95 -13.12 -1.15
C VAL A 385 14.56 -12.68 -2.46
N ILE A 386 14.37 -11.40 -2.82
CA ILE A 386 14.79 -10.77 -4.07
C ILE A 386 15.80 -9.68 -3.74
N VAL A 387 17.05 -9.84 -4.19
CA VAL A 387 18.19 -9.03 -3.74
C VAL A 387 18.83 -8.30 -4.91
N PRO A 388 18.78 -6.97 -4.94
CA PRO A 388 19.51 -6.21 -5.95
C PRO A 388 21.00 -6.21 -5.65
N THR A 389 21.81 -6.42 -6.67
CA THR A 389 23.25 -6.46 -6.54
C THR A 389 23.95 -5.63 -7.59
N THR A 390 25.24 -5.41 -7.44
CA THR A 390 26.06 -4.76 -8.48
C THR A 390 26.25 -5.61 -9.74
N ASN A 391 25.67 -6.81 -9.82
CA ASN A 391 25.84 -7.73 -10.96
C ASN A 391 24.54 -8.47 -11.36
N GLY A 392 23.39 -7.99 -10.95
CA GLY A 392 22.09 -8.59 -11.24
C GLY A 392 21.10 -8.43 -10.08
N ILE A 393 19.95 -9.08 -10.22
CA ILE A 393 18.96 -9.24 -9.15
C ILE A 393 18.89 -10.74 -8.83
N ASP A 394 19.34 -11.12 -7.65
CA ASP A 394 19.37 -12.51 -7.20
C ASP A 394 18.07 -12.87 -6.50
N ILE A 395 17.55 -14.04 -6.78
CA ILE A 395 16.32 -14.57 -6.16
C ILE A 395 16.67 -15.83 -5.38
N PHE A 396 16.22 -15.87 -4.12
CA PHE A 396 16.44 -17.01 -3.22
C PHE A 396 15.10 -17.57 -2.73
N ASP A 397 14.99 -18.88 -2.67
CA ASP A 397 13.91 -19.55 -1.94
C ASP A 397 13.96 -19.15 -0.47
N GLY A 398 12.91 -18.53 0.01
CA GLY A 398 12.90 -17.91 1.32
C GLY A 398 13.15 -18.89 2.47
N LYS A 399 12.63 -20.11 2.36
CA LYS A 399 12.71 -21.11 3.41
C LYS A 399 14.08 -21.79 3.50
N SER A 400 14.72 -22.03 2.35
CA SER A 400 16.00 -22.76 2.30
C SER A 400 17.22 -21.87 2.11
N GLY A 401 17.06 -20.65 1.60
CA GLY A 401 18.15 -19.78 1.17
C GLY A 401 18.86 -20.28 -0.11
N ALA A 402 18.27 -21.23 -0.83
CA ALA A 402 18.80 -21.69 -2.09
C ALA A 402 18.55 -20.66 -3.19
N GLU A 403 19.56 -20.38 -4.00
CA GLU A 403 19.42 -19.51 -5.15
C GLU A 403 18.49 -20.13 -6.19
N VAL A 404 17.48 -19.34 -6.62
CA VAL A 404 16.46 -19.74 -7.59
C VAL A 404 16.81 -19.23 -8.98
N ALA A 405 17.23 -17.96 -9.09
CA ALA A 405 17.61 -17.32 -10.34
C ALA A 405 18.41 -16.03 -10.10
N THR A 406 19.10 -15.55 -11.14
CA THR A 406 19.66 -14.21 -11.23
C THR A 406 19.13 -13.52 -12.49
N LEU A 407 18.47 -12.36 -12.33
CA LEU A 407 17.93 -11.56 -13.42
C LEU A 407 18.91 -10.44 -13.80
N GLY A 408 18.93 -10.05 -15.07
CA GLY A 408 19.72 -8.90 -15.53
C GLY A 408 21.21 -9.02 -15.22
N THR A 409 21.82 -10.17 -15.46
CA THR A 409 23.27 -10.38 -15.26
C THR A 409 24.08 -9.39 -16.05
N ASN A 410 25.13 -8.81 -15.43
CA ASN A 410 25.98 -7.71 -15.91
C ASN A 410 25.35 -6.30 -15.88
N TYR A 411 24.16 -6.15 -15.29
CA TYR A 411 23.60 -4.86 -14.93
C TYR A 411 23.81 -4.62 -13.42
N GLY A 412 24.08 -3.37 -13.04
CA GLY A 412 24.21 -3.00 -11.63
C GLY A 412 22.92 -2.42 -11.12
N PHE A 413 22.38 -3.00 -10.03
CA PHE A 413 21.20 -2.51 -9.34
C PHE A 413 21.59 -2.08 -7.93
N GLN A 414 21.59 -0.76 -7.68
CA GLN A 414 21.87 -0.16 -6.37
C GLN A 414 20.60 0.37 -5.69
N SER A 415 19.45 0.13 -6.29
CA SER A 415 18.12 0.44 -5.80
C SER A 415 17.33 -0.84 -5.55
N ALA A 416 16.32 -0.81 -4.67
CA ALA A 416 15.44 -1.95 -4.45
C ALA A 416 14.66 -2.28 -5.73
N PRO A 417 14.42 -3.55 -6.06
CA PRO A 417 13.47 -3.92 -7.10
C PRO A 417 12.02 -3.61 -6.68
N LEU A 418 11.15 -3.48 -7.67
CA LEU A 418 9.71 -3.39 -7.49
C LEU A 418 9.08 -4.72 -7.92
N VAL A 419 8.27 -5.32 -7.06
CA VAL A 419 7.47 -6.51 -7.39
C VAL A 419 6.00 -6.13 -7.46
N THR A 420 5.32 -6.55 -8.53
CA THR A 420 3.93 -6.19 -8.79
C THR A 420 3.13 -7.39 -9.28
N ASP A 421 1.83 -7.43 -8.95
CA ASP A 421 0.90 -8.30 -9.67
C ASP A 421 0.61 -7.66 -11.05
N ASP A 422 0.85 -8.38 -12.13
CA ASP A 422 0.50 -7.94 -13.48
C ASP A 422 -1.04 -8.08 -13.68
N PRO A 423 -1.67 -7.18 -14.47
CA PRO A 423 -3.07 -7.31 -14.87
C PRO A 423 -3.43 -8.66 -15.52
N ASN A 424 -2.47 -9.40 -16.02
CA ASN A 424 -2.66 -10.74 -16.59
C ASN A 424 -2.59 -11.88 -15.56
N GLY A 425 -2.36 -11.56 -14.26
CA GLY A 425 -2.25 -12.53 -13.18
C GLY A 425 -0.87 -13.18 -13.04
N HIS A 426 0.16 -12.55 -13.62
CA HIS A 426 1.57 -12.90 -13.42
C HIS A 426 2.19 -11.98 -12.37
N ILE A 427 3.28 -12.40 -11.75
CA ILE A 427 4.11 -11.51 -10.93
C ILE A 427 5.17 -10.86 -11.83
N GLY A 428 5.26 -9.53 -11.77
CA GLY A 428 6.30 -8.76 -12.44
C GLY A 428 7.40 -8.32 -11.47
N ILE A 429 8.67 -8.41 -11.89
CA ILE A 429 9.80 -7.82 -11.17
C ILE A 429 10.39 -6.70 -12.05
N THR A 430 10.43 -5.47 -11.54
CA THR A 430 11.04 -4.34 -12.23
C THR A 430 12.32 -3.94 -11.53
N GLY A 431 13.45 -4.05 -12.23
CA GLY A 431 14.74 -3.55 -11.78
C GLY A 431 15.09 -2.23 -12.45
N ALA A 432 15.57 -1.26 -11.65
CA ALA A 432 16.08 0.01 -12.14
C ALA A 432 17.56 0.17 -11.71
N GLY A 433 18.43 0.53 -12.63
CA GLY A 433 19.86 0.54 -12.34
C GLY A 433 20.67 1.07 -13.52
N TYR A 434 21.81 0.47 -13.79
CA TYR A 434 22.70 0.95 -14.85
C TYR A 434 23.46 -0.19 -15.55
N VAL A 435 23.90 0.11 -16.76
CA VAL A 435 24.86 -0.70 -17.52
C VAL A 435 26.06 0.17 -17.89
N SER A 436 27.27 -0.38 -17.81
CA SER A 436 28.49 0.32 -18.25
C SER A 436 28.85 -0.07 -19.68
N VAL A 437 28.79 0.89 -20.59
CA VAL A 437 29.15 0.70 -22.01
C VAL A 437 30.29 1.62 -22.34
N GLY A 438 31.46 1.04 -22.72
CA GLY A 438 32.64 1.81 -23.08
C GLY A 438 33.19 2.72 -21.97
N GLY A 439 32.94 2.41 -20.72
CA GLY A 439 33.35 3.19 -19.55
C GLY A 439 32.37 4.30 -19.15
N THR A 440 31.22 4.40 -19.82
CA THR A 440 30.15 5.32 -19.46
C THR A 440 28.98 4.51 -18.87
N ALA A 441 28.51 4.87 -17.68
CA ALA A 441 27.31 4.28 -17.10
C ALA A 441 26.06 4.90 -17.73
N THR A 442 25.09 4.07 -18.09
CA THR A 442 23.80 4.48 -18.65
C THR A 442 22.69 3.85 -17.86
N GLY A 443 21.66 4.61 -17.51
CA GLY A 443 20.50 4.12 -16.78
C GLY A 443 19.75 3.05 -17.57
N TYR A 444 19.26 2.06 -16.85
CA TYR A 444 18.58 0.89 -17.37
C TYR A 444 17.35 0.57 -16.51
N ILE A 445 16.26 0.23 -17.17
CA ILE A 445 15.07 -0.34 -16.52
C ILE A 445 14.75 -1.64 -17.26
N GLY A 446 14.55 -2.73 -16.52
CA GLY A 446 14.12 -4.02 -17.06
C GLY A 446 12.92 -4.54 -16.26
N HIS A 447 11.97 -5.15 -16.95
CA HIS A 447 10.80 -5.77 -16.37
C HIS A 447 10.69 -7.22 -16.79
N TRP A 448 10.63 -8.12 -15.81
CA TRP A 448 10.53 -9.58 -15.98
C TRP A 448 9.20 -10.07 -15.47
N GLU A 449 8.49 -10.86 -16.26
CA GLU A 449 7.33 -11.63 -15.84
C GLU A 449 7.78 -13.02 -15.35
N ILE A 450 7.25 -13.42 -14.22
CA ILE A 450 7.55 -14.71 -13.59
C ILE A 450 6.46 -15.70 -13.98
N ASP A 451 6.85 -16.74 -14.73
CA ASP A 451 5.98 -17.88 -15.01
C ASP A 451 6.11 -18.89 -13.88
N ASN A 452 5.07 -18.99 -13.06
CA ASN A 452 4.96 -20.04 -12.05
C ASN A 452 4.20 -21.24 -12.61
N THR A 453 4.92 -22.27 -13.05
CA THR A 453 4.32 -23.50 -13.58
C THR A 453 3.84 -24.45 -12.49
N SER A 454 4.12 -24.20 -11.21
CA SER A 454 3.84 -25.13 -10.12
C SER A 454 2.51 -24.92 -9.40
N GLY A 455 1.69 -23.92 -9.77
CA GLY A 455 0.31 -23.85 -9.28
C GLY A 455 -0.14 -22.51 -8.75
N SER A 456 -1.42 -22.31 -8.79
CA SER A 456 -2.21 -21.21 -8.26
C SER A 456 -1.81 -20.80 -6.83
N GLY A 457 -1.29 -19.60 -6.63
CA GLY A 457 -1.08 -19.05 -5.29
C GLY A 457 0.02 -18.01 -5.16
N ALA A 458 0.83 -17.74 -6.19
CA ALA A 458 1.80 -16.66 -6.17
C ALA A 458 1.07 -15.29 -6.12
N SER A 459 1.39 -14.44 -5.15
CA SER A 459 0.81 -13.10 -5.00
C SER A 459 1.76 -12.19 -4.24
N VAL A 460 1.81 -10.92 -4.64
CA VAL A 460 2.55 -9.87 -3.91
C VAL A 460 1.76 -9.28 -2.74
N ASN A 461 0.47 -9.62 -2.62
CA ASN A 461 -0.46 -9.04 -1.64
C ASN A 461 -0.67 -9.93 -0.41
N GLU A 462 0.19 -10.89 -0.16
CA GLU A 462 0.09 -11.75 1.02
C GLU A 462 0.53 -11.00 2.28
N THR A 463 -0.13 -11.32 3.40
CA THR A 463 0.29 -10.82 4.71
C THR A 463 1.74 -11.22 4.99
N GLY A 464 2.62 -10.24 5.17
CA GLY A 464 4.05 -10.46 5.41
C GLY A 464 4.93 -10.43 4.15
N ALA A 465 4.44 -9.92 3.01
CA ALA A 465 5.26 -9.54 1.87
C ALA A 465 5.91 -8.16 2.07
N TRP A 466 7.03 -7.91 1.39
CA TRP A 466 7.71 -6.62 1.33
C TRP A 466 8.11 -6.33 -0.12
N PRO A 467 7.13 -5.99 -1.00
CA PRO A 467 7.31 -6.09 -2.47
C PRO A 467 8.15 -4.97 -3.09
N GLN A 468 8.50 -3.92 -2.33
CA GLN A 468 9.27 -2.79 -2.84
C GLN A 468 10.04 -2.08 -1.73
N PHE A 469 10.87 -1.09 -2.10
CA PHE A 469 11.55 -0.23 -1.14
C PHE A 469 10.55 0.38 -0.17
N HIS A 470 10.83 0.25 1.11
CA HIS A 470 10.02 0.80 2.19
C HIS A 470 8.54 0.34 2.18
N HIS A 471 8.31 -0.90 1.73
CA HIS A 471 7.10 -1.71 1.81
C HIS A 471 5.99 -1.36 0.81
N ASP A 472 5.56 -0.11 0.70
CA ASP A 472 4.38 0.31 -0.06
C ASP A 472 4.65 1.57 -0.92
N PRO A 473 3.77 1.95 -1.87
CA PRO A 473 3.96 3.11 -2.73
C PRO A 473 4.01 4.45 -2.00
N GLN A 474 3.49 4.52 -0.78
CA GLN A 474 3.60 5.66 0.12
C GLN A 474 4.93 5.69 0.85
N LEU A 475 5.70 4.61 0.78
CA LEU A 475 6.99 4.40 1.46
C LEU A 475 6.88 4.48 2.98
N THR A 476 5.82 3.90 3.57
CA THR A 476 5.56 4.01 5.01
C THR A 476 6.55 3.24 5.88
N GLY A 477 7.19 2.21 5.34
CA GLY A 477 8.10 1.34 6.11
C GLY A 477 7.41 0.53 7.21
N ASP A 478 6.09 0.38 7.16
CA ASP A 478 5.27 -0.31 8.15
C ASP A 478 4.68 -1.61 7.59
N ALA A 479 5.16 -2.75 8.08
CA ALA A 479 4.63 -4.08 7.73
C ALA A 479 3.17 -4.31 8.19
N GLY A 480 2.63 -3.43 9.02
CA GLY A 480 1.23 -3.45 9.45
C GLY A 480 0.28 -2.79 8.45
N THR A 481 0.78 -1.96 7.55
CA THR A 481 -0.01 -1.46 6.43
C THR A 481 -0.18 -2.60 5.42
N PRO A 482 -1.40 -2.86 4.91
CA PRO A 482 -1.55 -3.79 3.80
C PRO A 482 -0.71 -3.29 2.63
N ALA A 483 0.11 -4.16 2.00
CA ALA A 483 0.74 -3.82 0.73
C ALA A 483 -0.39 -3.38 -0.23
N PRO A 484 -0.30 -2.18 -0.82
CA PRO A 484 -1.39 -1.70 -1.65
C PRO A 484 -1.50 -2.63 -2.85
N THR A 485 -2.66 -3.23 -2.99
CA THR A 485 -3.07 -3.79 -4.27
C THR A 485 -2.92 -2.68 -5.30
N LEU A 486 -2.19 -2.93 -6.38
CA LEU A 486 -2.24 -2.08 -7.56
C LEU A 486 -3.72 -1.86 -7.91
N GLN A 487 -4.22 -0.68 -7.54
CA GLN A 487 -5.55 -0.26 -7.94
C GLN A 487 -5.47 0.03 -9.44
N VAL A 488 -5.60 -1.03 -10.25
CA VAL A 488 -5.81 -0.82 -11.69
C VAL A 488 -7.13 -0.07 -11.78
N PRO A 489 -7.16 1.17 -12.28
CA PRO A 489 -8.42 1.82 -12.50
C PRO A 489 -9.22 0.95 -13.44
N CYS A 490 -10.31 0.45 -12.95
CA CYS A 490 -11.23 -0.31 -13.77
C CYS A 490 -11.90 0.67 -14.72
N ASN A 491 -11.32 0.87 -15.89
CA ASN A 491 -11.92 1.69 -16.92
C ASN A 491 -13.20 1.02 -17.42
N ALA A 492 -14.35 1.51 -16.97
CA ALA A 492 -15.60 1.16 -17.60
C ALA A 492 -15.50 1.53 -19.10
N PRO A 493 -15.82 0.62 -20.03
CA PRO A 493 -15.87 0.96 -21.44
C PRO A 493 -16.81 2.16 -21.64
N GLY A 494 -16.34 3.22 -22.30
CA GLY A 494 -16.98 4.52 -22.38
C GLY A 494 -18.50 4.48 -22.58
N GLY A 495 -19.24 5.10 -21.66
CA GLY A 495 -20.70 5.14 -21.68
C GLY A 495 -21.36 5.28 -20.31
N GLY A 496 -20.58 5.45 -19.24
CA GLY A 496 -21.06 5.44 -17.84
C GLY A 496 -21.36 4.02 -17.32
N PRO A 497 -21.33 3.84 -16.00
CA PRO A 497 -21.53 2.53 -15.41
C PRO A 497 -22.99 2.09 -15.54
N ASN A 498 -23.23 0.98 -16.24
CA ASN A 498 -24.54 0.35 -16.34
C ASN A 498 -24.37 -1.15 -16.10
N GLY A 499 -24.65 -1.60 -14.89
CA GLY A 499 -24.46 -2.99 -14.55
C GLY A 499 -24.55 -3.27 -13.07
N TYR A 500 -24.11 -4.45 -12.69
CA TYR A 500 -24.02 -4.89 -11.30
C TYR A 500 -22.93 -5.95 -11.14
N LEU A 501 -22.45 -6.08 -9.93
CA LEU A 501 -21.60 -7.20 -9.50
C LEU A 501 -22.35 -8.09 -8.51
N LEU A 502 -21.95 -9.35 -8.45
CA LEU A 502 -22.37 -10.32 -7.44
C LEU A 502 -21.12 -10.72 -6.66
N SER A 503 -21.22 -10.76 -5.33
CA SER A 503 -20.14 -11.24 -4.48
C SER A 503 -20.49 -12.59 -3.87
N ALA A 504 -19.59 -13.57 -3.99
CA ALA A 504 -19.71 -14.84 -3.31
C ALA A 504 -19.13 -14.76 -1.88
N SER A 505 -19.45 -15.73 -1.03
CA SER A 505 -19.01 -15.72 0.37
C SER A 505 -17.50 -15.92 0.59
N ASP A 506 -16.78 -16.35 -0.44
CA ASP A 506 -15.31 -16.39 -0.50
C ASP A 506 -14.70 -15.12 -1.10
N GLY A 507 -15.55 -14.15 -1.47
CA GLY A 507 -15.16 -12.91 -2.11
C GLY A 507 -14.94 -13.02 -3.62
N GLY A 508 -15.37 -14.13 -4.25
CA GLY A 508 -15.40 -14.23 -5.71
C GLY A 508 -16.39 -13.23 -6.30
N ILE A 509 -15.96 -12.43 -7.27
CA ILE A 509 -16.74 -11.37 -7.92
C ILE A 509 -17.19 -11.81 -9.33
N PHE A 510 -18.45 -11.53 -9.67
CA PHE A 510 -19.03 -11.78 -10.99
C PHE A 510 -19.68 -10.50 -11.52
N ASN A 511 -19.09 -9.90 -12.54
CA ASN A 511 -19.52 -8.62 -13.10
C ASN A 511 -20.45 -8.80 -14.30
N TYR A 512 -21.44 -7.93 -14.41
CA TYR A 512 -22.42 -7.92 -15.49
C TYR A 512 -22.70 -6.50 -15.96
N GLY A 513 -22.95 -6.37 -17.28
CA GLY A 513 -23.06 -5.08 -17.94
C GLY A 513 -21.69 -4.57 -18.34
N ASN A 514 -21.44 -3.26 -18.17
CA ASN A 514 -20.15 -2.64 -18.41
C ASN A 514 -19.38 -2.36 -17.12
N ILE A 515 -19.68 -3.09 -16.02
CA ILE A 515 -18.91 -3.02 -14.80
C ILE A 515 -17.60 -3.80 -14.99
N PRO A 516 -16.44 -3.14 -14.85
CA PRO A 516 -15.14 -3.80 -14.98
C PRO A 516 -14.87 -4.74 -13.80
N PHE A 517 -14.06 -5.78 -14.01
CA PHE A 517 -13.52 -6.59 -12.93
C PHE A 517 -12.29 -5.89 -12.36
N CYS A 518 -12.32 -5.53 -11.08
CA CYS A 518 -11.30 -4.75 -10.40
C CYS A 518 -10.48 -5.58 -9.40
N GLY A 519 -10.66 -6.89 -9.39
CA GLY A 519 -10.08 -7.79 -8.41
C GLY A 519 -11.13 -8.47 -7.54
N SER A 520 -10.70 -9.42 -6.71
CA SER A 520 -11.56 -10.14 -5.77
C SER A 520 -10.74 -10.78 -4.66
N THR A 521 -11.38 -11.09 -3.53
CA THR A 521 -10.76 -11.90 -2.48
C THR A 521 -10.96 -13.41 -2.69
N GLY A 522 -11.53 -13.83 -3.81
CA GLY A 522 -11.90 -15.23 -4.08
C GLY A 522 -10.73 -16.22 -4.14
N SER A 523 -9.50 -15.75 -4.27
CA SER A 523 -8.27 -16.56 -4.29
C SER A 523 -7.50 -16.55 -2.97
N ILE A 524 -7.88 -15.70 -2.00
CA ILE A 524 -7.20 -15.57 -0.71
C ILE A 524 -7.98 -16.25 0.42
N HIS A 525 -7.28 -16.70 1.44
CA HIS A 525 -7.92 -17.29 2.62
C HIS A 525 -8.47 -16.19 3.54
N LEU A 526 -9.77 -16.06 3.61
CA LEU A 526 -10.44 -15.11 4.49
C LEU A 526 -10.64 -15.69 5.89
N ASN A 527 -10.35 -14.92 6.94
CA ASN A 527 -10.66 -15.29 8.32
C ASN A 527 -12.16 -15.48 8.55
N ARG A 528 -12.99 -14.69 7.83
CA ARG A 528 -14.46 -14.75 7.87
C ARG A 528 -15.03 -14.50 6.47
N PRO A 529 -16.21 -15.10 6.17
CA PRO A 529 -16.79 -14.94 4.84
C PRO A 529 -17.21 -13.50 4.55
N VAL A 530 -17.15 -13.11 3.28
CA VAL A 530 -17.76 -11.89 2.76
C VAL A 530 -19.29 -11.98 2.98
N VAL A 531 -19.92 -10.85 3.33
CA VAL A 531 -21.34 -10.74 3.64
C VAL A 531 -22.04 -9.60 2.90
N ALA A 532 -21.31 -8.59 2.46
CA ALA A 532 -21.86 -7.49 1.69
C ALA A 532 -20.82 -6.88 0.75
N SER A 533 -21.30 -6.20 -0.27
CA SER A 533 -20.52 -5.39 -1.21
C SER A 533 -21.24 -4.08 -1.53
N ALA A 534 -20.49 -3.07 -1.92
CA ALA A 534 -21.00 -1.81 -2.42
C ALA A 534 -20.10 -1.30 -3.53
N MET A 535 -20.64 -0.49 -4.44
CA MET A 535 -19.95 0.04 -5.60
C MET A 535 -19.70 1.53 -5.44
N THR A 536 -18.59 2.03 -6.03
CA THR A 536 -18.38 3.48 -6.17
C THR A 536 -19.42 4.08 -7.11
N HIS A 537 -19.76 5.36 -6.90
CA HIS A 537 -20.82 6.03 -7.65
C HIS A 537 -20.53 6.08 -9.17
N ASP A 538 -19.28 6.14 -9.57
CA ASP A 538 -18.81 6.15 -10.95
C ASP A 538 -18.65 4.75 -11.54
N GLY A 539 -18.83 3.68 -10.73
CA GLY A 539 -18.68 2.27 -11.13
C GLY A 539 -17.23 1.86 -11.41
N GLY A 540 -16.26 2.70 -11.06
CA GLY A 540 -14.83 2.44 -11.25
C GLY A 540 -14.19 1.58 -10.15
N GLY A 541 -14.96 1.21 -9.12
CA GLY A 541 -14.50 0.36 -8.04
C GLY A 541 -15.61 -0.17 -7.15
N TYR A 542 -15.26 -0.99 -6.18
CA TYR A 542 -16.19 -1.56 -5.20
C TYR A 542 -15.51 -1.99 -3.92
N TRP A 543 -16.30 -2.12 -2.87
CA TRP A 543 -15.87 -2.67 -1.59
C TRP A 543 -16.54 -4.00 -1.32
N GLU A 544 -15.82 -4.92 -0.66
CA GLU A 544 -16.35 -6.11 -0.02
C GLU A 544 -16.12 -6.03 1.48
N VAL A 545 -17.07 -6.47 2.28
CA VAL A 545 -16.94 -6.53 3.74
C VAL A 545 -17.16 -7.96 4.23
N ALA A 546 -16.25 -8.45 5.06
CA ALA A 546 -16.36 -9.74 5.73
C ALA A 546 -17.15 -9.60 7.05
N SER A 547 -17.65 -10.72 7.58
CA SER A 547 -18.49 -10.73 8.79
C SER A 547 -17.77 -10.34 10.09
N ASP A 548 -16.42 -10.32 10.10
CA ASP A 548 -15.59 -9.76 11.16
C ASP A 548 -15.31 -8.26 10.99
N GLY A 549 -15.87 -7.66 9.94
CA GLY A 549 -15.70 -6.26 9.60
C GLY A 549 -14.39 -5.96 8.87
N GLY A 550 -13.63 -6.97 8.45
CA GLY A 550 -12.55 -6.81 7.48
C GLY A 550 -13.11 -6.24 6.18
N LEU A 551 -12.48 -5.22 5.62
CA LEU A 551 -12.96 -4.54 4.43
C LEU A 551 -11.87 -4.58 3.35
N PHE A 552 -12.29 -4.89 2.13
CA PHE A 552 -11.45 -4.99 0.94
C PHE A 552 -11.97 -3.98 -0.10
N ALA A 553 -11.08 -3.19 -0.64
CA ALA A 553 -11.37 -2.15 -1.62
C ALA A 553 -10.72 -2.49 -2.96
N PHE A 554 -11.45 -2.34 -4.06
CA PHE A 554 -11.02 -2.68 -5.41
C PHE A 554 -11.32 -1.55 -6.39
N GLY A 555 -10.45 -1.36 -7.39
CA GLY A 555 -10.57 -0.28 -8.34
C GLY A 555 -10.33 1.08 -7.67
N ASN A 556 -11.11 2.09 -7.97
CA ASN A 556 -11.01 3.41 -7.34
C ASN A 556 -11.76 3.54 -6.00
N ALA A 557 -12.21 2.42 -5.42
CA ALA A 557 -12.87 2.40 -4.12
C ALA A 557 -11.85 2.67 -3.01
N GLN A 558 -11.93 3.82 -2.36
CA GLN A 558 -10.97 4.22 -1.32
C GLN A 558 -11.22 3.49 0.00
N PHE A 559 -10.16 3.03 0.67
CA PHE A 559 -10.22 2.44 1.99
C PHE A 559 -10.22 3.54 3.07
N TYR A 560 -11.27 3.60 3.89
CA TYR A 560 -11.41 4.58 4.98
C TYR A 560 -11.26 3.97 6.36
N GLY A 561 -11.08 2.64 6.46
CA GLY A 561 -10.91 1.90 7.69
C GLY A 561 -11.81 0.68 7.81
N SER A 562 -11.55 -0.18 8.81
CA SER A 562 -12.28 -1.44 9.01
C SER A 562 -12.39 -1.83 10.48
N MET A 563 -13.25 -2.85 10.74
CA MET A 563 -13.31 -3.54 12.04
C MET A 563 -12.47 -4.83 12.05
N GLY A 564 -11.83 -5.18 10.95
CA GLY A 564 -10.94 -6.35 10.88
C GLY A 564 -9.93 -6.35 12.02
N GLY A 565 -9.79 -7.50 12.70
CA GLY A 565 -8.88 -7.61 13.86
C GLY A 565 -9.39 -7.00 15.17
N LYS A 566 -10.51 -6.24 15.15
CA LYS A 566 -11.09 -5.63 16.35
C LYS A 566 -12.24 -6.49 16.92
N PRO A 567 -12.46 -6.53 18.23
CA PRO A 567 -13.55 -7.31 18.81
C PRO A 567 -14.91 -6.70 18.45
N LEU A 568 -15.82 -7.53 17.94
CA LEU A 568 -17.20 -7.18 17.65
C LEU A 568 -18.15 -7.90 18.62
N ASN A 569 -19.20 -7.21 19.11
CA ASN A 569 -20.25 -7.83 19.89
C ASN A 569 -21.16 -8.74 19.03
N ALA A 570 -21.31 -8.38 17.75
CA ALA A 570 -22.11 -9.11 16.78
C ALA A 570 -21.47 -9.00 15.38
N PRO A 571 -21.63 -10.01 14.50
CA PRO A 571 -21.01 -9.98 13.17
C PRO A 571 -21.59 -8.87 12.30
N ILE A 572 -20.77 -8.31 11.41
CA ILE A 572 -21.22 -7.42 10.33
C ILE A 572 -22.11 -8.20 9.36
N VAL A 573 -23.17 -7.56 8.87
CA VAL A 573 -24.18 -8.13 7.97
C VAL A 573 -24.53 -7.24 6.80
N GLY A 574 -23.99 -6.02 6.73
CA GLY A 574 -24.27 -5.10 5.64
C GLY A 574 -23.36 -3.87 5.65
N MET A 575 -23.36 -3.16 4.53
CA MET A 575 -22.71 -1.86 4.39
C MET A 575 -23.53 -0.93 3.50
N ALA A 576 -23.32 0.36 3.65
CA ALA A 576 -23.81 1.40 2.75
C ALA A 576 -22.75 2.49 2.57
N VAL A 577 -22.69 3.11 1.39
CA VAL A 577 -21.70 4.13 1.02
C VAL A 577 -22.36 5.50 1.03
N THR A 578 -21.61 6.57 1.37
CA THR A 578 -22.06 7.95 1.25
C THR A 578 -22.29 8.30 -0.24
N PRO A 579 -23.24 9.18 -0.58
CA PRO A 579 -23.58 9.50 -1.97
C PRO A 579 -22.41 10.07 -2.79
N ASP A 580 -21.44 10.70 -2.15
CA ASP A 580 -20.23 11.24 -2.77
C ASP A 580 -19.05 10.24 -2.79
N GLY A 581 -19.23 9.06 -2.16
CA GLY A 581 -18.19 8.04 -2.08
C GLY A 581 -17.08 8.35 -1.08
N GLY A 582 -17.19 9.43 -0.30
CA GLY A 582 -16.20 9.86 0.69
C GLY A 582 -16.17 9.04 1.99
N GLY A 583 -17.08 8.07 2.16
CA GLY A 583 -17.15 7.22 3.34
C GLY A 583 -18.16 6.09 3.23
N TYR A 584 -18.25 5.28 4.28
CA TYR A 584 -19.22 4.18 4.38
C TYR A 584 -19.59 3.85 5.82
N TRP A 585 -20.74 3.23 5.98
CA TRP A 585 -21.21 2.63 7.23
C TRP A 585 -21.19 1.11 7.11
N LEU A 586 -20.74 0.44 8.18
CA LEU A 586 -20.92 -0.99 8.39
C LEU A 586 -21.97 -1.21 9.46
N VAL A 587 -22.87 -2.18 9.26
CA VAL A 587 -23.88 -2.53 10.24
C VAL A 587 -23.70 -3.95 10.75
N ALA A 588 -23.69 -4.12 12.07
CA ALA A 588 -23.68 -5.42 12.72
C ALA A 588 -25.11 -5.98 12.93
N SER A 589 -25.24 -7.29 13.17
CA SER A 589 -26.55 -7.95 13.32
C SER A 589 -27.31 -7.52 14.58
N ASP A 590 -26.66 -6.89 15.56
CA ASP A 590 -27.31 -6.21 16.70
C ASP A 590 -27.69 -4.75 16.37
N GLY A 591 -27.38 -4.30 15.16
CA GLY A 591 -27.57 -2.95 14.66
C GLY A 591 -26.55 -1.93 15.17
N GLY A 592 -25.42 -2.38 15.67
CA GLY A 592 -24.23 -1.55 15.87
C GLY A 592 -23.76 -0.96 14.55
N ILE A 593 -23.45 0.34 14.52
CA ILE A 593 -23.00 1.06 13.33
C ILE A 593 -21.54 1.49 13.51
N PHE A 594 -20.73 1.27 12.48
CA PHE A 594 -19.36 1.72 12.40
C PHE A 594 -19.23 2.64 11.19
N SER A 595 -18.79 3.88 11.42
CA SER A 595 -18.69 4.94 10.41
C SER A 595 -17.24 5.18 10.04
N TYR A 596 -16.95 5.28 8.74
CA TYR A 596 -15.61 5.52 8.21
C TYR A 596 -15.63 6.61 7.12
N GLY A 597 -14.50 7.34 6.98
CA GLY A 597 -14.44 8.47 6.09
C GLY A 597 -15.34 9.61 6.57
N ASP A 598 -16.09 10.21 5.65
CA ASP A 598 -17.06 11.28 5.95
C ASP A 598 -18.43 10.78 6.42
N ALA A 599 -18.62 9.46 6.54
CA ALA A 599 -19.87 8.85 6.95
C ALA A 599 -20.25 9.23 8.40
N THR A 600 -21.20 10.13 8.54
CA THR A 600 -21.66 10.63 9.85
C THR A 600 -22.49 9.59 10.60
N PHE A 601 -22.25 9.39 11.89
CA PHE A 601 -23.06 8.53 12.76
C PHE A 601 -24.35 9.23 13.15
N PHE A 602 -25.51 8.64 12.82
CA PHE A 602 -26.84 9.16 13.13
C PHE A 602 -27.56 8.42 14.24
N GLY A 603 -27.04 7.28 14.68
CA GLY A 603 -27.61 6.44 15.73
C GLY A 603 -27.55 4.94 15.41
N SER A 604 -27.86 4.09 16.38
CA SER A 604 -27.79 2.64 16.22
C SER A 604 -28.80 1.92 17.15
N THR A 605 -29.06 0.63 16.84
CA THR A 605 -29.78 -0.26 17.76
C THR A 605 -28.86 -1.12 18.61
N GLY A 606 -27.53 -0.96 18.51
CA GLY A 606 -26.52 -1.80 19.18
C GLY A 606 -26.61 -1.88 20.73
N GLY A 607 -27.41 -1.03 21.38
CA GLY A 607 -27.69 -1.11 22.81
C GLY A 607 -29.13 -1.53 23.14
N MET A 608 -29.93 -1.90 22.12
CA MET A 608 -31.35 -2.24 22.28
C MET A 608 -31.55 -3.76 22.19
N HIS A 609 -32.55 -4.27 22.90
CA HIS A 609 -33.01 -5.64 22.69
C HIS A 609 -33.85 -5.70 21.41
N LEU A 610 -33.38 -6.36 20.38
CA LEU A 610 -34.11 -6.56 19.14
C LEU A 610 -34.92 -7.88 19.19
N ASN A 611 -36.14 -7.86 18.65
CA ASN A 611 -36.94 -9.08 18.49
C ASN A 611 -36.30 -10.03 17.45
N ARG A 612 -35.68 -9.45 16.43
CA ARG A 612 -34.98 -10.16 15.35
C ARG A 612 -33.69 -9.41 14.96
N PRO A 613 -32.67 -10.12 14.50
CA PRO A 613 -31.39 -9.47 14.10
C PRO A 613 -31.59 -8.56 12.90
N ILE A 614 -30.77 -7.52 12.84
CA ILE A 614 -30.58 -6.71 11.61
C ILE A 614 -29.93 -7.58 10.53
N VAL A 615 -30.38 -7.41 9.29
CA VAL A 615 -29.91 -8.16 8.11
C VAL A 615 -29.44 -7.27 6.95
N GLY A 616 -29.60 -5.94 7.06
CA GLY A 616 -29.16 -5.00 6.05
C GLY A 616 -29.40 -3.56 6.43
N MET A 617 -28.89 -2.67 5.61
CA MET A 617 -29.08 -1.23 5.72
C MET A 617 -29.15 -0.59 4.33
N ALA A 618 -29.71 0.63 4.26
CA ALA A 618 -29.65 1.49 3.09
C ALA A 618 -29.45 2.94 3.53
N ALA A 619 -28.56 3.68 2.85
CA ALA A 619 -28.38 5.11 3.06
C ALA A 619 -29.51 5.92 2.39
N THR A 620 -29.83 7.10 2.97
CA THR A 620 -30.70 8.05 2.27
C THR A 620 -29.96 8.68 1.08
N PRO A 621 -30.68 9.09 0.01
CA PRO A 621 -30.06 9.76 -1.14
C PRO A 621 -29.30 11.05 -0.78
N SER A 622 -29.61 11.67 0.36
CA SER A 622 -28.95 12.86 0.88
C SER A 622 -27.62 12.56 1.61
N GLY A 623 -27.38 11.27 1.99
CA GLY A 623 -26.26 10.90 2.87
C GLY A 623 -26.40 11.34 4.33
N ARG A 624 -27.56 11.90 4.72
CA ARG A 624 -27.79 12.44 6.07
C ARG A 624 -28.62 11.52 6.96
N GLY A 625 -28.75 10.26 6.57
CA GLY A 625 -29.47 9.24 7.32
C GLY A 625 -29.35 7.86 6.69
N TYR A 626 -29.90 6.88 7.39
CA TYR A 626 -29.98 5.49 6.92
C TYR A 626 -31.12 4.75 7.59
N TRP A 627 -31.58 3.71 6.92
CA TRP A 627 -32.50 2.71 7.47
C TRP A 627 -31.74 1.43 7.79
N LEU A 628 -32.14 0.76 8.89
CA LEU A 628 -31.74 -0.62 9.20
C LEU A 628 -32.97 -1.49 9.09
N VAL A 629 -32.85 -2.67 8.50
CA VAL A 629 -33.94 -3.64 8.39
C VAL A 629 -33.62 -4.90 9.20
N ALA A 630 -34.57 -5.34 10.04
CA ALA A 630 -34.52 -6.60 10.77
C ALA A 630 -35.13 -7.75 9.95
N SER A 631 -34.80 -9.00 10.29
CA SER A 631 -35.28 -10.18 9.54
C SER A 631 -36.78 -10.43 9.65
N ASP A 632 -37.49 -9.75 10.57
CA ASP A 632 -38.94 -9.72 10.64
C ASP A 632 -39.58 -8.54 9.88
N GLY A 633 -38.75 -7.79 9.13
CA GLY A 633 -39.14 -6.60 8.37
C GLY A 633 -39.40 -5.37 9.27
N GLY A 634 -38.87 -5.37 10.50
CA GLY A 634 -38.85 -4.17 11.34
C GLY A 634 -37.83 -3.16 10.80
N ILE A 635 -38.25 -1.89 10.67
CA ILE A 635 -37.40 -0.79 10.18
C ILE A 635 -37.03 0.15 11.31
N PHE A 636 -35.76 0.54 11.36
CA PHE A 636 -35.21 1.56 12.24
C PHE A 636 -34.62 2.69 11.38
N SER A 637 -35.11 3.91 11.60
CA SER A 637 -34.72 5.10 10.81
C SER A 637 -33.84 6.03 11.63
N TYR A 638 -32.74 6.50 11.05
CA TYR A 638 -31.80 7.41 11.68
C TYR A 638 -31.45 8.60 10.77
N GLY A 639 -31.15 9.75 11.37
CA GLY A 639 -30.89 10.97 10.64
C GLY A 639 -32.15 11.49 9.94
N ASP A 640 -32.07 11.81 8.67
CA ASP A 640 -33.20 12.25 7.84
C ASP A 640 -33.97 11.10 7.16
N ALA A 641 -33.65 9.85 7.50
CA ALA A 641 -34.34 8.68 6.97
C ALA A 641 -35.80 8.64 7.40
N HIS A 642 -36.74 8.89 6.49
CA HIS A 642 -38.17 8.92 6.77
C HIS A 642 -38.73 7.50 6.94
N PHE A 643 -39.47 7.26 8.03
CA PHE A 643 -40.19 6.01 8.22
C PHE A 643 -41.48 5.98 7.39
N ALA A 644 -41.49 5.16 6.34
CA ALA A 644 -42.65 5.01 5.45
C ALA A 644 -43.53 3.79 5.74
N GLY A 645 -43.10 2.93 6.69
CA GLY A 645 -43.81 1.71 7.08
C GLY A 645 -42.88 0.54 7.31
N SER A 646 -43.39 -0.59 7.76
CA SER A 646 -42.60 -1.82 8.01
C SER A 646 -43.47 -3.09 8.03
N MET A 647 -42.81 -4.26 7.87
CA MET A 647 -43.43 -5.55 8.12
C MET A 647 -43.31 -6.00 9.57
N GLY A 648 -42.55 -5.28 10.41
CA GLY A 648 -42.39 -5.61 11.81
C GLY A 648 -43.71 -5.87 12.54
N GLY A 649 -43.81 -7.00 13.27
CA GLY A 649 -45.01 -7.45 13.96
C GLY A 649 -46.06 -8.14 13.07
N ARG A 650 -45.82 -8.32 11.77
CA ARG A 650 -46.67 -9.09 10.84
C ARG A 650 -46.08 -10.47 10.59
N ALA A 651 -46.97 -11.45 10.35
CA ALA A 651 -46.49 -12.79 9.96
C ALA A 651 -45.98 -12.77 8.51
N LEU A 652 -44.73 -13.20 8.32
CA LEU A 652 -44.08 -13.36 7.02
C LEU A 652 -44.01 -14.85 6.67
N ASN A 653 -44.15 -15.18 5.37
CA ASN A 653 -43.89 -16.54 4.87
C ASN A 653 -42.41 -16.90 4.91
N SER A 654 -41.55 -15.92 4.67
CA SER A 654 -40.08 -16.04 4.73
C SER A 654 -39.47 -14.79 5.34
N PRO A 655 -38.30 -14.90 6.02
CA PRO A 655 -37.66 -13.74 6.63
C PRO A 655 -37.23 -12.72 5.56
N VAL A 656 -37.23 -11.44 5.94
CA VAL A 656 -36.58 -10.38 5.16
C VAL A 656 -35.07 -10.59 5.20
N VAL A 657 -34.39 -10.38 4.07
CA VAL A 657 -32.94 -10.61 3.87
C VAL A 657 -32.20 -9.40 3.33
N GLY A 658 -32.91 -8.33 2.96
CA GLY A 658 -32.29 -7.11 2.46
C GLY A 658 -33.31 -6.00 2.21
N MET A 659 -32.79 -4.81 1.93
CA MET A 659 -33.56 -3.63 1.54
C MET A 659 -32.80 -2.78 0.53
N ALA A 660 -33.54 -1.93 -0.19
CA ALA A 660 -32.98 -0.91 -1.08
C ALA A 660 -33.79 0.39 -0.97
N ALA A 661 -33.12 1.53 -1.03
CA ALA A 661 -33.75 2.85 -1.05
C ALA A 661 -34.26 3.18 -2.47
N ASP A 662 -35.38 3.87 -2.54
CA ASP A 662 -35.87 4.49 -3.78
C ASP A 662 -35.45 5.97 -3.82
N ALA A 663 -34.45 6.26 -4.64
CA ALA A 663 -33.93 7.62 -4.80
C ALA A 663 -34.93 8.62 -5.38
N GLN A 664 -35.97 8.15 -6.08
CA GLN A 664 -36.98 9.02 -6.71
C GLN A 664 -38.06 9.47 -5.71
N THR A 665 -38.48 8.57 -4.82
CA THR A 665 -39.59 8.85 -3.91
C THR A 665 -39.15 9.10 -2.46
N GLY A 666 -37.91 8.70 -2.12
CA GLY A 666 -37.42 8.70 -0.73
C GLY A 666 -38.02 7.56 0.11
N GLY A 667 -38.72 6.60 -0.52
CA GLY A 667 -39.20 5.37 0.09
C GLY A 667 -38.16 4.25 0.00
N TYR A 668 -38.61 3.00 0.24
CA TYR A 668 -37.75 1.83 0.21
C TYR A 668 -38.53 0.54 -0.07
N TRP A 669 -37.79 -0.49 -0.46
CA TRP A 669 -38.26 -1.86 -0.63
C TRP A 669 -37.56 -2.77 0.36
N GLU A 670 -38.30 -3.76 0.88
CA GLU A 670 -37.76 -4.91 1.60
C GLU A 670 -37.95 -6.16 0.74
N VAL A 671 -36.97 -7.06 0.71
CA VAL A 671 -37.06 -8.35 0.04
C VAL A 671 -36.98 -9.51 1.03
N ALA A 672 -37.90 -10.47 0.91
CA ALA A 672 -37.86 -11.71 1.68
C ALA A 672 -37.11 -12.82 0.94
N ALA A 673 -36.67 -13.85 1.67
CA ALA A 673 -35.89 -14.98 1.12
C ALA A 673 -36.64 -15.79 0.03
N ASP A 674 -37.97 -15.72 -0.04
CA ASP A 674 -38.80 -16.29 -1.10
C ASP A 674 -39.00 -15.32 -2.29
N GLY A 675 -38.36 -14.13 -2.24
CA GLY A 675 -38.49 -13.08 -3.23
C GLY A 675 -39.79 -12.29 -3.16
N GLY A 676 -40.51 -12.36 -2.04
CA GLY A 676 -41.61 -11.45 -1.69
C GLY A 676 -41.06 -10.04 -1.53
N ILE A 677 -41.69 -9.04 -2.15
CA ILE A 677 -41.31 -7.61 -2.05
C ILE A 677 -42.39 -6.86 -1.26
N PHE A 678 -41.92 -6.05 -0.32
CA PHE A 678 -42.75 -5.12 0.45
C PHE A 678 -42.30 -3.70 0.14
N SER A 679 -43.19 -2.86 -0.38
CA SER A 679 -42.93 -1.50 -0.81
C SER A 679 -43.49 -0.49 0.19
N PHE A 680 -42.69 0.46 0.62
CA PHE A 680 -43.05 1.52 1.56
C PHE A 680 -42.65 2.89 1.00
N GLY A 681 -43.66 3.67 0.64
CA GLY A 681 -43.42 4.95 -0.04
C GLY A 681 -42.78 4.83 -1.44
N ALA A 682 -42.55 3.61 -1.93
CA ALA A 682 -41.94 3.28 -3.22
C ALA A 682 -42.88 2.45 -4.10
N PRO A 683 -42.82 2.53 -5.45
CA PRO A 683 -43.66 1.76 -6.36
C PRO A 683 -43.37 0.25 -6.29
N PHE A 684 -44.40 -0.58 -6.42
CA PHE A 684 -44.24 -2.03 -6.57
C PHE A 684 -44.15 -2.41 -8.06
N TYR A 685 -43.06 -3.07 -8.44
CA TYR A 685 -42.82 -3.48 -9.82
C TYR A 685 -43.01 -5.00 -10.08
N GLY A 686 -43.09 -5.80 -8.99
CA GLY A 686 -43.30 -7.25 -9.08
C GLY A 686 -42.47 -8.03 -8.05
N SER A 687 -42.70 -9.34 -7.94
CA SER A 687 -42.01 -10.22 -6.99
C SER A 687 -41.99 -11.66 -7.47
N THR A 688 -41.13 -12.49 -6.88
CA THR A 688 -41.11 -13.95 -7.06
C THR A 688 -41.81 -14.72 -5.94
N GLY A 689 -42.43 -14.05 -4.98
CA GLY A 689 -43.03 -14.65 -3.79
C GLY A 689 -44.17 -15.68 -4.05
N SER A 690 -44.63 -15.78 -5.32
CA SER A 690 -45.65 -16.78 -5.72
C SER A 690 -45.05 -17.94 -6.53
N ILE A 691 -43.75 -17.94 -6.82
CA ILE A 691 -43.07 -18.99 -7.60
C ILE A 691 -42.04 -19.71 -6.72
N ARG A 692 -41.80 -20.99 -7.04
CA ARG A 692 -40.79 -21.76 -6.33
C ARG A 692 -39.41 -21.41 -6.89
N LEU A 693 -38.55 -20.87 -6.05
CA LEU A 693 -37.15 -20.59 -6.38
C LEU A 693 -36.27 -21.85 -6.20
N ASN A 694 -35.21 -21.97 -6.98
CA ASN A 694 -34.19 -23.03 -6.81
C ASN A 694 -33.30 -22.77 -5.59
N ALA A 695 -33.05 -21.49 -5.27
CA ALA A 695 -32.24 -21.06 -4.15
C ALA A 695 -32.86 -19.79 -3.51
N PRO A 696 -32.67 -19.55 -2.21
CA PRO A 696 -33.24 -18.38 -1.52
C PRO A 696 -32.60 -17.07 -2.03
N ILE A 697 -33.39 -15.99 -1.99
CA ILE A 697 -32.88 -14.63 -2.19
C ILE A 697 -31.99 -14.24 -1.01
N VAL A 698 -30.90 -13.52 -1.29
CA VAL A 698 -29.89 -13.11 -0.31
C VAL A 698 -29.59 -11.61 -0.31
N GLY A 699 -30.06 -10.86 -1.32
CA GLY A 699 -29.84 -9.41 -1.40
C GLY A 699 -30.64 -8.76 -2.50
N MET A 700 -30.74 -7.43 -2.45
CA MET A 700 -31.37 -6.60 -3.49
C MET A 700 -30.63 -5.28 -3.65
N GLU A 701 -30.84 -4.65 -4.81
CA GLU A 701 -30.43 -3.29 -5.11
C GLU A 701 -31.53 -2.52 -5.84
N SER A 702 -31.51 -1.20 -5.77
CA SER A 702 -32.28 -0.37 -6.69
C SER A 702 -31.50 -0.18 -8.00
N SER A 703 -32.17 -0.03 -9.14
CA SER A 703 -31.52 0.48 -10.35
C SER A 703 -31.03 1.90 -10.11
N GLY A 704 -29.84 2.26 -10.65
CA GLY A 704 -29.17 3.54 -10.36
C GLY A 704 -30.00 4.80 -10.58
N ASN A 705 -31.05 4.74 -11.39
CA ASN A 705 -32.00 5.84 -11.58
C ASN A 705 -33.27 5.72 -10.71
N GLY A 706 -33.36 4.72 -9.80
CA GLY A 706 -34.53 4.47 -8.96
C GLY A 706 -35.78 3.96 -9.70
N SER A 707 -35.67 3.63 -10.99
CA SER A 707 -36.82 3.23 -11.80
C SER A 707 -37.30 1.80 -11.54
N GLY A 708 -36.55 0.99 -10.81
CA GLY A 708 -36.86 -0.41 -10.52
C GLY A 708 -35.88 -1.01 -9.52
N TYR A 709 -35.92 -2.33 -9.38
CA TYR A 709 -35.00 -3.08 -8.50
C TYR A 709 -34.62 -4.43 -9.08
N ARG A 710 -33.52 -4.96 -8.59
CA ARG A 710 -33.05 -6.31 -8.83
C ARG A 710 -32.83 -7.01 -7.50
N PHE A 711 -32.98 -8.33 -7.48
CA PHE A 711 -32.57 -9.14 -6.34
C PHE A 711 -31.91 -10.44 -6.81
N VAL A 712 -31.01 -10.94 -5.97
CA VAL A 712 -30.14 -12.08 -6.28
C VAL A 712 -30.45 -13.25 -5.37
N ALA A 713 -30.49 -14.46 -5.94
CA ALA A 713 -30.53 -15.70 -5.19
C ALA A 713 -29.12 -16.20 -4.89
N SER A 714 -28.98 -17.07 -3.87
CA SER A 714 -27.66 -17.60 -3.46
C SER A 714 -26.97 -18.48 -4.50
N ASP A 715 -27.71 -18.97 -5.52
CA ASP A 715 -27.16 -19.61 -6.72
C ASP A 715 -26.73 -18.63 -7.83
N GLY A 716 -26.79 -17.32 -7.53
CA GLY A 716 -26.48 -16.24 -8.46
C GLY A 716 -27.57 -15.98 -9.51
N GLY A 717 -28.75 -16.55 -9.37
CA GLY A 717 -29.93 -16.21 -10.17
C GLY A 717 -30.39 -14.78 -9.91
N ILE A 718 -30.62 -14.00 -10.98
CA ILE A 718 -31.03 -12.59 -10.91
C ILE A 718 -32.50 -12.46 -11.35
N PHE A 719 -33.25 -11.66 -10.61
CA PHE A 719 -34.62 -11.27 -10.91
C PHE A 719 -34.69 -9.75 -11.02
N SER A 720 -35.05 -9.26 -12.19
CA SER A 720 -35.11 -7.82 -12.51
C SER A 720 -36.56 -7.38 -12.71
N TYR A 721 -36.96 -6.29 -12.05
CA TYR A 721 -38.28 -5.69 -12.16
C TYR A 721 -38.15 -4.20 -12.46
N ASN A 722 -38.61 -3.81 -13.65
CA ASN A 722 -38.44 -2.46 -14.20
C ASN A 722 -36.97 -1.95 -14.16
N ALA A 723 -36.04 -2.90 -14.20
CA ALA A 723 -34.60 -2.68 -14.23
C ALA A 723 -33.95 -3.56 -15.30
N PRO A 724 -32.89 -3.10 -16.00
CA PRO A 724 -32.22 -3.89 -17.02
C PRO A 724 -31.60 -5.17 -16.44
N PHE A 725 -31.68 -6.28 -17.20
CA PHE A 725 -31.00 -7.53 -16.90
C PHE A 725 -29.72 -7.60 -17.74
N TYR A 726 -28.57 -7.80 -17.08
CA TYR A 726 -27.26 -7.86 -17.74
C TYR A 726 -26.64 -9.26 -17.73
N GLY A 727 -27.23 -10.22 -17.00
CA GLY A 727 -26.74 -11.59 -16.92
C GLY A 727 -26.88 -12.19 -15.52
N SER A 728 -26.54 -13.47 -15.34
CA SER A 728 -26.63 -14.15 -14.05
C SER A 728 -25.69 -15.36 -13.94
N MET A 729 -25.43 -15.82 -12.73
CA MET A 729 -24.78 -17.11 -12.45
C MET A 729 -25.77 -18.26 -12.30
N GLY A 730 -27.08 -17.99 -12.32
CA GLY A 730 -28.11 -19.02 -12.21
C GLY A 730 -27.91 -20.19 -13.17
N GLY A 731 -27.86 -21.39 -12.63
CA GLY A 731 -27.59 -22.63 -13.40
C GLY A 731 -26.11 -22.91 -13.70
N LYS A 732 -25.19 -22.07 -13.24
CA LYS A 732 -23.74 -22.33 -13.30
C LYS A 732 -23.24 -22.89 -11.95
N HIS A 733 -22.16 -23.66 -12.00
CA HIS A 733 -21.53 -24.15 -10.79
C HIS A 733 -20.78 -23.01 -10.09
N LEU A 734 -21.01 -22.80 -8.80
CA LEU A 734 -20.32 -21.87 -7.95
C LEU A 734 -19.52 -22.64 -6.86
N ASN A 735 -18.30 -22.21 -6.58
CA ASN A 735 -17.51 -22.78 -5.49
C ASN A 735 -18.12 -22.41 -4.12
N LYS A 736 -18.65 -21.21 -3.99
CA LYS A 736 -19.35 -20.70 -2.82
C LYS A 736 -20.61 -19.94 -3.23
N PRO A 737 -21.63 -19.88 -2.35
CA PRO A 737 -22.87 -19.17 -2.66
C PRO A 737 -22.66 -17.67 -2.79
N VAL A 738 -23.42 -17.04 -3.66
CA VAL A 738 -23.56 -15.59 -3.72
C VAL A 738 -24.23 -15.10 -2.40
N VAL A 739 -23.75 -13.98 -1.87
CA VAL A 739 -24.21 -13.39 -0.61
C VAL A 739 -24.65 -11.94 -0.74
N SER A 740 -24.24 -11.25 -1.82
CA SER A 740 -24.53 -9.84 -2.04
C SER A 740 -24.58 -9.50 -3.53
N MET A 741 -25.21 -8.38 -3.85
CA MET A 741 -25.11 -7.70 -5.12
C MET A 741 -24.97 -6.19 -4.89
N ALA A 742 -24.25 -5.53 -5.79
CA ALA A 742 -24.14 -4.08 -5.83
C ALA A 742 -24.19 -3.59 -7.28
N GLY A 743 -24.90 -2.51 -7.55
CA GLY A 743 -25.07 -1.95 -8.88
C GLY A 743 -25.06 -0.42 -8.91
N THR A 744 -25.08 0.11 -10.15
CA THR A 744 -25.09 1.54 -10.45
C THR A 744 -26.39 1.97 -11.06
#